data_0acbff496c3bf0422b9b6e319c3e6f62
#
_entry.id   0acbff496c3bf0422b9b6e319c3e6f62
#
_cell.length_a   1.000
_cell.length_b   1.000
_cell.length_c   1.000
_cell.angle_alpha   90.00
_cell.angle_beta   90.00
_cell.angle_gamma   90.00
#
_symmetry.space_group_name_H-M   'P 1'
#
loop_
_entity.id
_entity.type
_entity.pdbx_description
1 polymer ?
#
loop_
_entity_poly.entity_id
_entity_poly.type
_entity_poly.pdbx_seq_one_letter_code
_entity_poly.pdbx_strand_id
1 'polypeptide(L)'
;LSSGFIDRGEIRKKLNGMSVAWVHRISQWKQSKQAHTEKSFAQQFWSDLLRCFEVIPERIDLFERDAVRASTGGTGYIDFFWSGVALGEAKSLGKDLDPAFDQALDYLSGGSIPQHEWPKFILVTNFERLRIDRLGDESWTTEFDINDLPDHLDQLLFLAGAETISKAEEEEASMQAAHLMASLFTAMLGDEVDIDINEDAPENESDEDQATQEASVFLTRILFLLYGDDAGLWESDLFHRWVEFDTTPENLGPQLSALFTVLNTPENRRRKLPETLARFPYVNGGIFSEATTPVFLDEKMRSALLNACRFRWTHISPAIFGALFQLVKSKEARRSEGEHYTSEQNILKTIGPLFLDDYRERADRLIANKTTSPRDIQALQDELASNIYIDPACGAGNFLNVAYAKLREIETDLIVARWNMGDRTASLDVGMDQRLTIDRFYGIEINWWPAKIAETAMFLVDHQSNRLLAQAIGQAPTRLPIEITAHIFHHDALTLDWEASFPITTGKTFVFGNPPFLGDHTRTKEQLALMQAAWGPDKQLSRLDFVTSWHALTLRLLDRRPGEWAFVTTNSIVQGDQPARLFSPIFEQRWRIKFAHRTFKWDSEAPGKAAVHCVIIGFTRNKTFKPKLYDYETVTSEATLVKGTKFINAYLVDGPNLLIGTRESPLSPDMVEVVKGSMPTDGGNLVISPEEYSAVKSDPVLAPYVRPYIGSRELIKGQDRWCLWLENMNPSDPSKSPELKRRLQGVESERAKSRASSTREWARFPHLFRQRGLVSDVPFVGIPEVSSETRRYLPVGLLAPEVIISNKVYGAVDPDGLLFAIASSSMFITWMKTVGGRLEDRISFSSTITWNNFPLPSLNPGQKDSIVKAGQGILAARAAHPDWSLEQHYSPLAMAPALVKAHDVLDSVVDKAVGAPRRCRDERERQHYLFESYASLTR
;
A
#
# COMPACT_ATOMS: atom_id res chain seq x y z
N LEU A 1 10.58 8.82 38.82
CA LEU A 1 9.19 9.06 39.21
C LEU A 1 8.26 8.78 38.05
N SER A 2 7.51 7.77 38.25
CA SER A 2 6.27 7.25 37.68
C SER A 2 5.99 7.49 36.22
N SER A 3 6.36 6.54 35.41
CA SER A 3 5.49 5.77 34.47
C SER A 3 4.02 6.24 34.47
N GLY A 4 3.56 6.73 33.40
CA GLY A 4 2.21 6.97 32.87
C GLY A 4 0.98 6.42 33.59
N PHE A 5 0.80 6.69 34.86
CA PHE A 5 -0.36 6.32 35.66
C PHE A 5 -1.33 7.49 35.74
N ILE A 6 -2.52 7.35 35.16
CA ILE A 6 -3.61 8.32 35.34
C ILE A 6 -4.50 7.84 36.47
N ASP A 7 -4.21 8.25 37.71
CA ASP A 7 -5.10 8.01 38.85
C ASP A 7 -6.25 9.03 38.85
N ARG A 8 -7.38 8.65 38.22
CA ARG A 8 -8.59 9.49 38.14
C ARG A 8 -9.13 9.87 39.53
N GLY A 9 -8.93 9.02 40.53
CA GLY A 9 -9.34 9.28 41.91
C GLY A 9 -8.49 10.38 42.55
N GLU A 10 -7.17 10.29 42.38
CA GLU A 10 -6.25 11.30 42.91
C GLU A 10 -6.38 12.64 42.18
N ILE A 11 -6.55 12.64 40.82
CA ILE A 11 -6.82 13.87 40.07
C ILE A 11 -8.12 14.51 40.53
N ARG A 12 -9.21 13.75 40.66
CA ARG A 12 -10.49 14.27 41.17
C ARG A 12 -10.34 14.91 42.57
N LYS A 13 -9.58 14.29 43.44
CA LYS A 13 -9.27 14.83 44.76
C LYS A 13 -8.49 16.15 44.69
N LYS A 14 -7.49 16.24 43.80
CA LYS A 14 -6.74 17.50 43.57
C LYS A 14 -7.61 18.58 42.97
N LEU A 15 -8.46 18.25 41.99
CA LEU A 15 -9.45 19.20 41.42
C LEU A 15 -10.42 19.72 42.48
N ASN A 16 -10.90 18.85 43.37
CA ASN A 16 -11.74 19.26 44.49
C ASN A 16 -11.01 20.23 45.44
N GLY A 17 -9.75 19.94 45.73
CA GLY A 17 -8.91 20.83 46.53
C GLY A 17 -8.72 22.21 45.89
N MET A 18 -8.45 22.23 44.57
CA MET A 18 -8.34 23.46 43.78
C MET A 18 -9.63 24.25 43.78
N SER A 19 -10.77 23.59 43.48
CA SER A 19 -12.11 24.21 43.51
C SER A 19 -12.40 24.92 44.81
N VAL A 20 -12.25 24.23 45.94
CA VAL A 20 -12.49 24.81 47.30
C VAL A 20 -11.60 26.03 47.54
N ALA A 21 -10.31 25.94 47.18
CA ALA A 21 -9.33 27.03 47.36
C ALA A 21 -9.73 28.28 46.54
N TRP A 22 -10.08 28.07 45.26
CA TRP A 22 -10.45 29.17 44.38
C TRP A 22 -11.81 29.78 44.72
N VAL A 23 -12.81 29.01 45.08
CA VAL A 23 -14.10 29.52 45.59
C VAL A 23 -13.92 30.39 46.80
N HIS A 24 -13.09 30.01 47.74
CA HIS A 24 -12.77 30.81 48.91
C HIS A 24 -12.09 32.15 48.52
N ARG A 25 -11.11 32.12 47.60
CA ARG A 25 -10.42 33.30 47.08
C ARG A 25 -11.39 34.26 46.37
N ILE A 26 -12.28 33.73 45.53
CA ILE A 26 -13.28 34.49 44.79
C ILE A 26 -14.23 35.21 45.78
N SER A 27 -14.62 34.53 46.84
CA SER A 27 -15.45 35.12 47.89
C SER A 27 -14.77 36.31 48.55
N GLN A 28 -13.48 36.22 48.84
CA GLN A 28 -12.67 37.35 49.35
C GLN A 28 -12.59 38.51 48.37
N TRP A 29 -12.40 38.22 47.07
CA TRP A 29 -12.34 39.26 46.02
C TRP A 29 -13.65 40.00 45.89
N LYS A 30 -14.77 39.30 45.98
CA LYS A 30 -16.13 39.90 45.98
C LYS A 30 -16.34 40.84 47.19
N GLN A 31 -15.87 40.42 48.35
CA GLN A 31 -15.98 41.24 49.58
C GLN A 31 -15.08 42.48 49.51
N SER A 32 -13.85 42.32 49.03
CA SER A 32 -12.86 43.42 48.93
C SER A 32 -13.02 44.29 47.69
N LYS A 33 -13.95 43.97 46.79
CA LYS A 33 -14.09 44.60 45.45
C LYS A 33 -12.79 44.63 44.68
N GLN A 34 -12.01 43.55 44.69
CA GLN A 34 -10.71 43.44 44.05
C GLN A 34 -10.81 43.75 42.54
N ALA A 35 -10.04 44.72 42.06
CA ALA A 35 -9.95 45.04 40.64
C ALA A 35 -8.75 44.33 39.98
N HIS A 36 -8.76 44.16 38.64
CA HIS A 36 -7.67 43.60 37.87
C HIS A 36 -7.26 42.15 38.28
N THR A 37 -8.21 41.27 38.57
CA THR A 37 -7.96 39.89 38.99
C THR A 37 -7.22 39.10 37.91
N GLU A 38 -7.52 39.34 36.64
CA GLU A 38 -6.88 38.70 35.47
C GLU A 38 -5.35 38.89 35.52
N LYS A 39 -4.86 40.10 35.49
CA LYS A 39 -3.44 40.42 35.46
C LYS A 39 -2.65 39.90 36.67
N SER A 40 -3.33 39.73 37.80
CA SER A 40 -2.65 39.31 39.05
C SER A 40 -2.65 37.83 39.29
N PHE A 41 -3.62 37.07 38.69
CA PHE A 41 -3.85 35.67 39.08
C PHE A 41 -4.05 34.69 37.93
N ALA A 42 -4.02 35.09 36.66
CA ALA A 42 -4.18 34.21 35.51
C ALA A 42 -3.16 33.07 35.53
N GLN A 43 -1.89 33.40 35.62
CA GLN A 43 -0.81 32.43 35.67
C GLN A 43 -0.93 31.45 36.84
N GLN A 44 -1.33 31.92 38.00
CA GLN A 44 -1.56 31.07 39.19
C GLN A 44 -2.72 30.11 38.96
N PHE A 45 -3.83 30.55 38.34
CA PHE A 45 -4.98 29.71 38.06
C PHE A 45 -4.60 28.54 37.14
N TRP A 46 -3.91 28.85 36.02
CA TRP A 46 -3.48 27.86 35.07
C TRP A 46 -2.44 26.91 35.69
N SER A 47 -1.51 27.41 36.49
CA SER A 47 -0.57 26.56 37.22
C SER A 47 -1.27 25.61 38.17
N ASP A 48 -2.26 26.09 38.96
CA ASP A 48 -2.98 25.24 39.91
C ASP A 48 -3.80 24.17 39.18
N LEU A 49 -4.41 24.49 38.02
CA LEU A 49 -5.16 23.56 37.21
C LEU A 49 -4.23 22.46 36.65
N LEU A 50 -3.11 22.84 36.02
CA LEU A 50 -2.15 21.93 35.41
C LEU A 50 -1.54 20.98 36.42
N ARG A 51 -1.21 21.47 37.63
CA ARG A 51 -0.70 20.64 38.73
C ARG A 51 -1.67 19.58 39.22
N CYS A 52 -2.98 19.78 39.02
CA CYS A 52 -3.95 18.71 39.32
C CYS A 52 -3.73 17.47 38.43
N PHE A 53 -3.23 17.68 37.23
CA PHE A 53 -2.91 16.66 36.23
C PHE A 53 -1.43 16.27 36.21
N GLU A 54 -0.66 16.62 37.24
CA GLU A 54 0.79 16.37 37.40
C GLU A 54 1.67 17.10 36.35
N VAL A 55 1.13 18.01 35.59
CA VAL A 55 1.87 18.92 34.74
C VAL A 55 2.51 20.00 35.61
N ILE A 56 3.83 20.18 35.46
CA ILE A 56 4.61 21.19 36.19
C ILE A 56 4.92 22.31 35.22
N PRO A 57 4.14 23.44 35.25
CA PRO A 57 4.23 24.48 34.23
C PRO A 57 5.60 25.16 34.17
N GLU A 58 6.31 25.24 35.29
CA GLU A 58 7.61 25.85 35.38
C GLU A 58 8.73 25.03 34.68
N ARG A 59 8.42 23.82 34.25
CA ARG A 59 9.33 22.96 33.49
C ARG A 59 9.10 23.05 31.99
N ILE A 60 7.99 23.64 31.58
CA ILE A 60 7.61 23.85 30.19
C ILE A 60 7.30 25.36 30.10
N ASP A 61 7.79 26.02 29.07
CA ASP A 61 7.53 27.45 28.86
C ASP A 61 6.09 27.62 28.32
N LEU A 62 5.12 27.48 29.23
CA LEU A 62 3.69 27.47 28.89
C LEU A 62 3.03 28.85 29.06
N PHE A 63 3.71 29.84 29.61
CA PHE A 63 3.10 31.12 29.94
C PHE A 63 3.64 32.28 29.11
N GLU A 64 2.73 33.29 28.88
CA GLU A 64 3.05 34.56 28.23
C GLU A 64 3.68 34.48 26.85
N ARG A 65 3.15 33.58 25.99
CA ARG A 65 3.62 33.46 24.62
C ARG A 65 3.21 34.67 23.79
N ASP A 66 4.18 35.28 23.07
CA ASP A 66 3.93 36.32 22.10
C ASP A 66 3.08 35.82 20.93
N ALA A 67 2.02 36.55 20.58
CA ALA A 67 1.18 36.24 19.44
C ALA A 67 0.70 37.51 18.72
N VAL A 68 0.55 37.41 17.40
CA VAL A 68 0.01 38.49 16.55
C VAL A 68 -1.48 38.29 16.38
N ARG A 69 -2.26 39.36 16.56
CA ARG A 69 -3.72 39.37 16.34
C ARG A 69 -4.04 39.51 14.85
N ALA A 70 -4.83 38.64 14.31
CA ALA A 70 -5.32 38.71 12.93
C ALA A 70 -6.11 39.99 12.68
N SER A 71 -6.97 40.41 13.63
CA SER A 71 -7.87 41.54 13.51
C SER A 71 -7.17 42.90 13.47
N THR A 72 -6.01 43.05 14.16
CA THR A 72 -5.37 44.35 14.35
C THR A 72 -3.92 44.39 13.87
N GLY A 73 -3.30 43.24 13.63
CA GLY A 73 -1.85 43.11 13.35
C GLY A 73 -0.97 43.50 14.55
N GLY A 74 -1.54 43.76 15.71
CA GLY A 74 -0.81 44.10 16.93
C GLY A 74 -0.32 42.85 17.67
N THR A 75 0.82 42.96 18.36
CA THR A 75 1.31 41.88 19.25
C THR A 75 0.53 41.86 20.55
N GLY A 76 0.29 40.70 21.12
CA GLY A 76 -0.27 40.43 22.42
C GLY A 76 0.33 39.21 23.06
N TYR A 77 -0.08 38.90 24.29
CA TYR A 77 0.39 37.75 25.05
C TYR A 77 -0.77 36.81 25.29
N ILE A 78 -0.52 35.51 25.10
CA ILE A 78 -1.42 34.43 25.48
C ILE A 78 -1.09 34.05 26.92
N ASP A 79 -2.08 33.97 27.81
CA ASP A 79 -1.84 33.67 29.23
C ASP A 79 -1.27 32.28 29.45
N PHE A 80 -1.73 31.31 28.67
CA PHE A 80 -1.31 29.91 28.71
C PHE A 80 -1.34 29.30 27.31
N PHE A 81 -0.22 28.73 26.86
CA PHE A 81 -0.16 28.06 25.56
C PHE A 81 0.63 26.76 25.64
N TRP A 82 -0.03 25.67 25.35
CA TRP A 82 0.58 24.35 25.24
C TRP A 82 0.41 23.85 23.79
N SER A 83 1.52 23.85 23.07
CA SER A 83 1.58 23.50 21.66
C SER A 83 0.84 22.20 21.37
N GLY A 84 -0.07 22.19 20.39
CA GLY A 84 -0.88 21.03 20.00
C GLY A 84 -1.91 20.55 21.04
N VAL A 85 -1.98 21.14 22.23
CA VAL A 85 -2.86 20.68 23.30
C VAL A 85 -3.90 21.73 23.65
N ALA A 86 -3.50 22.83 24.27
CA ALA A 86 -4.43 23.80 24.82
C ALA A 86 -3.91 25.25 24.77
N LEU A 87 -4.84 26.18 24.58
CA LEU A 87 -4.64 27.60 24.77
C LEU A 87 -5.58 28.09 25.88
N GLY A 88 -5.07 28.87 26.80
CA GLY A 88 -5.84 29.43 27.90
C GLY A 88 -5.81 30.94 27.95
N GLU A 89 -7.01 31.55 28.12
CA GLU A 89 -7.23 32.99 28.33
C GLU A 89 -8.04 33.22 29.60
N ALA A 90 -7.58 34.09 30.45
CA ALA A 90 -8.30 34.51 31.62
C ALA A 90 -8.92 35.92 31.43
N LYS A 91 -10.03 36.16 32.08
CA LYS A 91 -10.64 37.47 32.18
C LYS A 91 -10.91 37.83 33.62
N SER A 92 -11.04 39.12 33.88
CA SER A 92 -11.33 39.60 35.21
C SER A 92 -12.70 39.09 35.72
N LEU A 93 -12.81 38.89 37.02
CA LEU A 93 -13.97 38.34 37.69
C LEU A 93 -15.29 38.96 37.20
N GLY A 94 -16.29 38.14 36.87
CA GLY A 94 -17.61 38.52 36.41
C GLY A 94 -17.70 39.02 34.98
N LYS A 95 -16.61 38.92 34.20
CA LYS A 95 -16.61 39.20 32.76
C LYS A 95 -17.18 38.04 31.96
N ASP A 96 -17.74 38.36 30.80
CA ASP A 96 -18.18 37.40 29.80
C ASP A 96 -16.98 36.63 29.20
N LEU A 97 -17.18 35.36 28.91
CA LEU A 97 -16.17 34.48 28.38
C LEU A 97 -16.10 34.49 26.84
N ASP A 98 -17.17 34.86 26.12
CA ASP A 98 -17.16 34.90 24.64
C ASP A 98 -16.05 35.81 24.06
N PRO A 99 -15.81 37.02 24.56
CA PRO A 99 -14.73 37.85 24.04
C PRO A 99 -13.32 37.26 24.25
N ALA A 100 -13.15 36.41 25.27
CA ALA A 100 -11.87 35.77 25.50
C ALA A 100 -11.65 34.61 24.52
N PHE A 101 -12.70 33.86 24.21
CA PHE A 101 -12.66 32.83 23.17
C PHE A 101 -12.36 33.43 21.79
N ASP A 102 -13.04 34.53 21.42
CA ASP A 102 -12.78 35.26 20.18
C ASP A 102 -11.35 35.78 20.11
N GLN A 103 -10.78 36.24 21.25
CA GLN A 103 -9.39 36.67 21.33
C GLN A 103 -8.41 35.50 21.11
N ALA A 104 -8.70 34.31 21.65
CA ALA A 104 -7.89 33.12 21.44
C ALA A 104 -7.84 32.72 19.96
N LEU A 105 -9.00 32.71 19.28
CA LEU A 105 -9.08 32.46 17.84
C LEU A 105 -8.34 33.51 17.00
N ASP A 106 -8.41 34.79 17.43
CA ASP A 106 -7.72 35.91 16.75
C ASP A 106 -6.20 35.75 16.80
N TYR A 107 -5.63 35.22 17.88
CA TYR A 107 -4.23 34.88 17.99
C TYR A 107 -3.81 33.73 17.08
N LEU A 108 -4.60 32.67 17.01
CA LEU A 108 -4.32 31.52 16.12
C LEU A 108 -4.37 31.95 14.65
N SER A 109 -5.33 32.77 14.28
CA SER A 109 -5.49 33.29 12.92
C SER A 109 -4.45 34.33 12.52
N GLY A 110 -3.69 34.88 13.46
CA GLY A 110 -2.72 35.97 13.25
C GLY A 110 -1.41 35.57 12.56
N GLY A 111 -1.21 34.26 12.31
CA GLY A 111 -0.09 33.73 11.52
C GLY A 111 1.27 33.68 12.23
N SER A 112 1.36 34.12 13.50
CA SER A 112 2.60 34.01 14.31
C SER A 112 2.78 32.64 14.96
N ILE A 113 1.71 31.84 15.02
CA ILE A 113 1.70 30.46 15.55
C ILE A 113 1.59 29.52 14.36
N PRO A 114 2.61 28.69 14.08
CA PRO A 114 2.55 27.67 13.02
C PRO A 114 1.38 26.72 13.21
N GLN A 115 0.79 26.25 12.11
CA GLN A 115 -0.41 25.42 12.15
C GLN A 115 -0.20 24.10 12.93
N HIS A 116 0.99 23.53 12.90
CA HIS A 116 1.33 22.30 13.64
C HIS A 116 1.41 22.50 15.17
N GLU A 117 1.46 23.75 15.64
CA GLU A 117 1.40 24.10 17.05
C GLU A 117 -0.01 24.46 17.52
N TRP A 118 -1.01 24.50 16.61
CA TRP A 118 -2.37 24.89 16.98
C TRP A 118 -2.95 23.94 18.02
N PRO A 119 -3.52 24.51 19.13
CA PRO A 119 -4.10 23.71 20.18
C PRO A 119 -5.43 23.08 19.73
N LYS A 120 -5.75 21.92 20.28
CA LYS A 120 -7.05 21.28 20.09
C LYS A 120 -8.13 21.85 21.00
N PHE A 121 -7.73 22.40 22.12
CA PHE A 121 -8.63 22.94 23.12
C PHE A 121 -8.34 24.40 23.41
N ILE A 122 -9.42 25.19 23.53
CA ILE A 122 -9.35 26.54 24.08
C ILE A 122 -10.06 26.52 25.44
N LEU A 123 -9.36 26.98 26.47
CA LEU A 123 -9.87 27.14 27.83
C LEU A 123 -10.01 28.63 28.14
N VAL A 124 -11.18 29.02 28.58
CA VAL A 124 -11.43 30.42 28.97
C VAL A 124 -11.99 30.48 30.38
N THR A 125 -11.45 31.36 31.20
CA THR A 125 -11.94 31.51 32.58
C THR A 125 -12.10 32.97 32.99
N ASN A 126 -13.07 33.21 33.86
CA ASN A 126 -13.13 34.43 34.65
C ASN A 126 -13.02 34.13 36.15
N PHE A 127 -12.37 32.99 36.46
CA PHE A 127 -12.16 32.38 37.78
C PHE A 127 -13.42 31.79 38.42
N GLU A 128 -14.64 32.32 38.16
CA GLU A 128 -15.89 31.73 38.61
C GLU A 128 -16.36 30.59 37.71
N ARG A 129 -16.15 30.75 36.40
CA ARG A 129 -16.58 29.83 35.39
C ARG A 129 -15.38 29.42 34.54
N LEU A 130 -15.39 28.18 34.13
CA LEU A 130 -14.44 27.63 33.15
C LEU A 130 -15.24 27.17 31.94
N ARG A 131 -14.83 27.63 30.77
CA ARG A 131 -15.32 27.16 29.48
C ARG A 131 -14.19 26.39 28.76
N ILE A 132 -14.55 25.28 28.16
CA ILE A 132 -13.69 24.40 27.38
C ILE A 132 -14.32 24.26 26.01
N ASP A 133 -13.60 24.62 24.95
CA ASP A 133 -14.00 24.44 23.57
C ASP A 133 -13.01 23.47 22.91
N ARG A 134 -13.51 22.38 22.34
CA ARG A 134 -12.71 21.50 21.46
C ARG A 134 -12.84 22.00 20.02
N LEU A 135 -11.71 22.23 19.35
CA LEU A 135 -11.64 22.63 17.95
C LEU A 135 -11.64 21.39 17.03
N GLY A 136 -11.98 21.57 15.75
CA GLY A 136 -11.96 20.52 14.73
C GLY A 136 -13.32 19.90 14.43
N ASP A 137 -13.34 18.77 13.71
CA ASP A 137 -14.57 18.15 13.17
C ASP A 137 -15.51 17.60 14.24
N GLU A 138 -14.99 17.19 15.39
CA GLU A 138 -15.75 16.73 16.56
C GLU A 138 -15.85 17.84 17.63
N SER A 139 -16.10 19.07 17.21
CA SER A 139 -16.16 20.24 18.10
C SER A 139 -17.30 20.13 19.11
N TRP A 140 -16.99 20.49 20.34
CA TRP A 140 -17.97 20.64 21.44
C TRP A 140 -17.54 21.75 22.37
N THR A 141 -18.51 22.34 23.07
CA THR A 141 -18.31 23.39 24.08
C THR A 141 -18.95 22.97 25.39
N THR A 142 -18.22 23.12 26.47
CA THR A 142 -18.73 22.94 27.85
C THR A 142 -18.36 24.15 28.69
N GLU A 143 -19.30 24.68 29.44
CA GLU A 143 -19.10 25.79 30.38
C GLU A 143 -19.72 25.42 31.72
N PHE A 144 -18.99 25.57 32.81
CA PHE A 144 -19.43 25.22 34.15
C PHE A 144 -18.84 26.12 35.24
N ASP A 145 -19.44 26.10 36.40
CA ASP A 145 -18.94 26.82 37.58
C ASP A 145 -17.72 26.10 38.17
N ILE A 146 -16.76 26.89 38.71
CA ILE A 146 -15.56 26.34 39.34
C ILE A 146 -15.85 25.36 40.50
N ASN A 147 -17.06 25.46 41.11
CA ASN A 147 -17.49 24.49 42.13
C ASN A 147 -17.69 23.10 41.56
N ASP A 148 -18.06 23.00 40.28
CA ASP A 148 -18.36 21.73 39.60
C ASP A 148 -17.12 21.13 38.92
N LEU A 149 -15.95 21.78 39.05
CA LEU A 149 -14.67 21.36 38.41
C LEU A 149 -14.35 19.87 38.59
N PRO A 150 -14.55 19.22 39.77
CA PRO A 150 -14.27 17.80 39.95
C PRO A 150 -15.19 16.86 39.15
N ASP A 151 -16.43 17.34 38.79
CA ASP A 151 -17.40 16.56 38.04
C ASP A 151 -17.12 16.60 36.53
N HIS A 152 -16.32 17.57 36.08
CA HIS A 152 -15.87 17.72 34.69
C HIS A 152 -14.47 17.15 34.43
N LEU A 153 -14.01 16.20 35.25
CA LEU A 153 -12.71 15.50 35.06
C LEU A 153 -12.56 14.92 33.66
N ASP A 154 -13.63 14.31 33.12
CA ASP A 154 -13.55 13.62 31.81
C ASP A 154 -13.26 14.58 30.65
N GLN A 155 -13.77 15.81 30.71
CA GLN A 155 -13.52 16.87 29.73
C GLN A 155 -12.10 17.47 29.84
N LEU A 156 -11.43 17.26 30.96
CA LEU A 156 -10.09 17.79 31.26
C LEU A 156 -8.96 16.74 31.17
N LEU A 157 -9.30 15.46 30.93
CA LEU A 157 -8.30 14.37 30.87
C LEU A 157 -7.23 14.55 29.78
N PHE A 158 -7.51 15.39 28.76
CA PHE A 158 -6.50 15.73 27.75
C PHE A 158 -5.26 16.42 28.37
N LEU A 159 -5.42 17.15 29.49
CA LEU A 159 -4.30 17.73 30.24
C LEU A 159 -3.38 16.65 30.85
N ALA A 160 -3.88 15.44 31.07
CA ALA A 160 -3.07 14.29 31.50
C ALA A 160 -2.56 13.44 30.31
N GLY A 161 -2.80 13.91 29.06
CA GLY A 161 -2.40 13.19 27.86
C GLY A 161 -3.32 12.03 27.48
N ALA A 162 -4.55 11.98 28.01
CA ALA A 162 -5.56 10.97 27.68
C ALA A 162 -6.54 11.54 26.66
N GLU A 163 -6.14 11.58 25.39
CA GLU A 163 -6.98 12.00 24.27
C GLU A 163 -7.36 10.79 23.39
N THR A 164 -8.62 10.77 22.94
CA THR A 164 -9.03 9.93 21.82
C THR A 164 -8.87 10.78 20.55
N ILE A 165 -7.96 10.38 19.68
CA ILE A 165 -7.65 11.08 18.43
C ILE A 165 -8.54 10.47 17.34
N SER A 166 -9.20 11.33 16.55
CA SER A 166 -9.94 10.86 15.38
C SER A 166 -8.97 10.40 14.29
N LYS A 167 -9.44 9.53 13.39
CA LYS A 167 -8.63 9.04 12.28
C LYS A 167 -8.14 10.17 11.34
N ALA A 168 -8.98 11.19 11.13
CA ALA A 168 -8.63 12.34 10.31
C ALA A 168 -7.50 13.18 10.96
N GLU A 169 -7.56 13.37 12.29
CA GLU A 169 -6.49 14.04 13.04
C GLU A 169 -5.18 13.25 13.03
N GLU A 170 -5.24 11.91 13.07
CA GLU A 170 -4.07 11.03 12.97
C GLU A 170 -3.41 11.14 11.59
N GLU A 171 -4.21 11.17 10.52
CA GLU A 171 -3.73 11.36 9.14
C GLU A 171 -3.11 12.74 8.96
N GLU A 172 -3.70 13.80 9.49
CA GLU A 172 -3.15 15.16 9.44
C GLU A 172 -1.84 15.27 10.24
N ALA A 173 -1.81 14.76 11.46
CA ALA A 173 -0.60 14.72 12.29
C ALA A 173 0.54 13.98 11.58
N SER A 174 0.19 12.90 10.88
CA SER A 174 1.12 12.09 10.13
C SER A 174 1.74 12.84 8.94
N MET A 175 0.96 13.64 8.21
CA MET A 175 1.48 14.51 7.14
C MET A 175 2.39 15.61 7.71
N GLN A 176 2.02 16.22 8.83
CA GLN A 176 2.83 17.25 9.48
C GLN A 176 4.17 16.70 9.99
N ALA A 177 4.17 15.50 10.59
CA ALA A 177 5.38 14.80 11.00
C ALA A 177 6.34 14.56 9.83
N ALA A 178 5.78 14.17 8.67
CA ALA A 178 6.55 13.98 7.45
C ALA A 178 7.21 15.28 6.96
N HIS A 179 6.51 16.40 7.01
CA HIS A 179 7.07 17.72 6.68
C HIS A 179 8.18 18.16 7.64
N LEU A 180 8.01 17.93 8.94
CA LEU A 180 9.04 18.27 9.94
C LEU A 180 10.30 17.43 9.75
N MET A 181 10.16 16.12 9.49
CA MET A 181 11.30 15.23 9.19
C MET A 181 12.01 15.62 7.88
N ALA A 182 11.27 15.98 6.85
CA ALA A 182 11.84 16.48 5.59
C ALA A 182 12.61 17.80 5.81
N SER A 183 12.09 18.70 6.66
CA SER A 183 12.77 19.95 7.01
C SER A 183 14.08 19.72 7.77
N LEU A 184 14.09 18.74 8.70
CA LEU A 184 15.31 18.33 9.41
C LEU A 184 16.34 17.74 8.44
N PHE A 185 15.91 16.92 7.49
CA PHE A 185 16.79 16.34 6.49
C PHE A 185 17.42 17.39 5.58
N THR A 186 16.62 18.33 5.06
CA THR A 186 17.11 19.43 4.23
C THR A 186 18.07 20.35 5.01
N ALA A 187 17.75 20.64 6.28
CA ALA A 187 18.63 21.44 7.13
C ALA A 187 19.97 20.76 7.43
N MET A 188 20.00 19.42 7.47
CA MET A 188 21.20 18.63 7.74
C MET A 188 22.14 18.53 6.53
N LEU A 189 21.60 18.36 5.32
CA LEU A 189 22.39 18.17 4.10
C LEU A 189 22.73 19.48 3.37
N GLY A 190 22.05 20.60 3.74
CA GLY A 190 22.22 21.92 3.09
C GLY A 190 21.37 22.07 1.82
N ASP A 191 21.29 23.32 1.31
CA ASP A 191 20.50 23.67 0.10
C ASP A 191 21.14 23.18 -1.23
N GLU A 192 22.29 22.49 -1.18
CA GLU A 192 22.98 21.98 -2.39
C GLU A 192 22.42 20.66 -2.93
N VAL A 193 21.46 20.04 -2.26
CA VAL A 193 20.67 18.96 -2.86
C VAL A 193 19.51 19.60 -3.63
N ASP A 194 19.85 20.38 -4.63
CA ASP A 194 18.90 20.84 -5.63
C ASP A 194 18.41 19.62 -6.42
N ILE A 195 17.12 19.38 -6.34
CA ILE A 195 16.42 18.33 -7.10
C ILE A 195 16.35 18.81 -8.56
N ASP A 196 17.50 19.10 -9.16
CA ASP A 196 17.58 19.51 -10.56
C ASP A 196 17.76 18.25 -11.45
N ILE A 197 16.74 18.06 -12.27
CA ILE A 197 16.58 17.00 -13.24
C ILE A 197 17.56 17.29 -14.41
N ASN A 198 18.81 16.91 -14.27
CA ASN A 198 19.72 16.83 -15.42
C ASN A 198 20.16 15.37 -15.62
N GLU A 199 19.64 14.77 -16.70
CA GLU A 199 19.76 13.35 -17.05
C GLU A 199 21.17 12.90 -17.50
N ASP A 200 22.22 13.77 -17.48
CA ASP A 200 23.48 13.52 -18.18
C ASP A 200 24.78 13.73 -17.34
N ALA A 201 24.78 13.58 -16.02
CA ALA A 201 26.01 13.64 -15.22
C ALA A 201 26.54 12.24 -14.85
N PRO A 202 27.85 11.93 -15.03
CA PRO A 202 28.41 10.64 -14.62
C PRO A 202 28.60 10.58 -13.10
N GLU A 203 28.02 9.55 -12.50
CA GLU A 203 27.90 9.29 -11.08
C GLU A 203 29.20 8.82 -10.41
N ASN A 204 29.50 9.43 -9.24
CA ASN A 204 30.28 8.78 -8.18
C ASN A 204 29.27 8.26 -7.12
N GLU A 205 28.62 7.15 -7.39
CA GLU A 205 27.56 6.53 -6.59
C GLU A 205 27.95 6.21 -5.13
N SER A 206 29.22 6.07 -4.77
CA SER A 206 29.64 5.53 -3.47
C SER A 206 29.65 6.54 -2.32
N ASP A 207 29.92 7.82 -2.58
CA ASP A 207 30.10 8.84 -1.52
C ASP A 207 28.76 9.51 -1.13
N GLU A 208 27.85 9.66 -2.08
CA GLU A 208 26.52 10.25 -1.87
C GLU A 208 25.59 9.29 -1.13
N ASP A 209 25.68 8.00 -1.41
CA ASP A 209 24.96 6.94 -0.70
C ASP A 209 25.37 6.84 0.78
N GLN A 210 26.65 6.99 1.09
CA GLN A 210 27.16 6.95 2.47
C GLN A 210 26.69 8.15 3.28
N ALA A 211 26.72 9.37 2.74
CA ALA A 211 26.25 10.58 3.42
C ALA A 211 24.74 10.50 3.72
N THR A 212 23.96 10.01 2.76
CA THR A 212 22.51 9.77 2.93
C THR A 212 22.23 8.73 4.01
N GLN A 213 23.02 7.67 4.08
CA GLN A 213 22.90 6.64 5.10
C GLN A 213 23.22 7.20 6.49
N GLU A 214 24.31 7.95 6.66
CA GLU A 214 24.69 8.57 7.93
C GLU A 214 23.65 9.59 8.40
N ALA A 215 23.10 10.42 7.48
CA ALA A 215 22.02 11.33 7.77
C ALA A 215 20.74 10.60 8.25
N SER A 216 20.42 9.50 7.62
CA SER A 216 19.26 8.69 7.96
C SER A 216 19.39 8.06 9.35
N VAL A 217 20.58 7.52 9.71
CA VAL A 217 20.88 7.04 11.07
C VAL A 217 20.68 8.13 12.12
N PHE A 218 21.23 9.29 11.85
CA PHE A 218 21.13 10.44 12.73
C PHE A 218 19.67 10.86 12.95
N LEU A 219 18.90 11.00 11.88
CA LEU A 219 17.48 11.39 11.94
C LEU A 219 16.59 10.37 12.65
N THR A 220 16.91 9.06 12.56
CA THR A 220 16.18 8.05 13.33
C THR A 220 16.41 8.21 14.83
N ARG A 221 17.63 8.52 15.22
CA ARG A 221 17.94 8.82 16.63
C ARG A 221 17.20 10.08 17.10
N ILE A 222 17.12 11.09 16.26
CA ILE A 222 16.35 12.31 16.55
C ILE A 222 14.85 11.96 16.67
N LEU A 223 14.28 11.20 15.74
CA LEU A 223 12.87 10.80 15.84
C LEU A 223 12.59 10.01 17.12
N PHE A 224 13.48 9.08 17.50
CA PHE A 224 13.34 8.35 18.76
C PHE A 224 13.34 9.30 19.96
N LEU A 225 14.19 10.34 19.96
CA LEU A 225 14.24 11.34 21.02
C LEU A 225 12.97 12.19 21.06
N LEU A 226 12.51 12.68 19.90
CA LEU A 226 11.28 13.47 19.77
C LEU A 226 10.05 12.69 20.25
N TYR A 227 9.92 11.45 19.79
CA TYR A 227 8.84 10.58 20.23
C TYR A 227 8.94 10.23 21.71
N GLY A 228 10.15 9.89 22.20
CA GLY A 228 10.37 9.51 23.58
C GLY A 228 10.07 10.64 24.57
N ASP A 229 10.35 11.87 24.18
CA ASP A 229 10.07 13.08 24.96
C ASP A 229 8.57 13.30 25.14
N ASP A 230 7.79 13.14 24.06
CA ASP A 230 6.35 13.28 24.06
C ASP A 230 5.62 12.03 24.61
N ALA A 231 6.19 10.85 24.40
CA ALA A 231 5.62 9.57 24.87
C ALA A 231 5.86 9.27 26.35
N GLY A 232 6.70 10.07 27.03
CA GLY A 232 7.00 9.87 28.45
C GLY A 232 7.94 8.68 28.70
N LEU A 233 8.89 8.38 27.79
CA LEU A 233 9.96 7.41 28.03
C LEU A 233 10.93 7.89 29.13
N TRP A 234 10.97 9.19 29.32
CA TRP A 234 11.66 9.90 30.41
C TRP A 234 10.81 11.09 30.87
N GLU A 235 11.39 12.02 31.62
CA GLU A 235 10.70 13.21 32.07
C GLU A 235 10.24 14.06 30.87
N SER A 236 8.96 14.44 30.82
CA SER A 236 8.36 15.26 29.74
C SER A 236 9.19 16.49 29.42
N ASP A 237 9.32 16.78 28.12
CA ASP A 237 10.05 17.92 27.57
C ASP A 237 11.53 18.03 27.99
N LEU A 238 12.12 16.92 28.46
CA LEU A 238 13.54 16.90 28.84
C LEU A 238 14.45 17.14 27.64
N PHE A 239 14.15 16.48 26.52
CA PHE A 239 14.91 16.67 25.27
C PHE A 239 14.71 18.06 24.69
N HIS A 240 13.47 18.55 24.62
CA HIS A 240 13.17 19.91 24.14
C HIS A 240 13.95 20.96 24.94
N ARG A 241 13.83 20.95 26.26
CA ARG A 241 14.55 21.89 27.15
C ARG A 241 16.06 21.78 27.01
N TRP A 242 16.59 20.56 26.87
CA TRP A 242 18.01 20.35 26.69
C TRP A 242 18.50 20.95 25.35
N VAL A 243 17.74 20.81 24.24
CA VAL A 243 18.06 21.46 22.97
C VAL A 243 17.99 22.98 23.12
N GLU A 244 16.99 23.50 23.81
CA GLU A 244 16.74 24.94 23.92
C GLU A 244 17.76 25.66 24.81
N PHE A 245 18.07 25.09 25.98
CA PHE A 245 18.88 25.78 27.02
C PHE A 245 20.34 25.29 27.11
N ASP A 246 20.62 24.03 26.77
CA ASP A 246 21.97 23.45 26.93
C ASP A 246 22.75 23.37 25.61
N THR A 247 22.14 23.72 24.44
CA THR A 247 22.82 23.71 23.16
C THR A 247 22.85 25.08 22.47
N THR A 248 23.88 25.25 21.64
CA THR A 248 24.01 26.38 20.70
C THR A 248 24.21 25.83 19.31
N PRO A 249 24.04 26.63 18.21
CA PRO A 249 24.30 26.15 16.86
C PRO A 249 25.67 25.48 16.71
N GLU A 250 26.71 26.05 17.32
CA GLU A 250 28.08 25.59 17.19
C GLU A 250 28.37 24.28 17.93
N ASN A 251 27.62 24.01 19.01
CA ASN A 251 27.88 22.81 19.84
C ASN A 251 26.82 21.70 19.66
N LEU A 252 25.72 21.93 18.92
CA LEU A 252 24.59 21.00 18.82
C LEU A 252 25.02 19.59 18.38
N GLY A 253 25.83 19.45 17.31
CA GLY A 253 26.31 18.16 16.82
C GLY A 253 27.12 17.37 17.85
N PRO A 254 28.19 17.94 18.44
CA PRO A 254 28.94 17.30 19.53
C PRO A 254 28.08 16.95 20.74
N GLN A 255 27.15 17.80 21.12
CA GLN A 255 26.24 17.56 22.25
C GLN A 255 25.25 16.41 21.97
N LEU A 256 24.69 16.31 20.76
CA LEU A 256 23.86 15.18 20.34
C LEU A 256 24.65 13.87 20.35
N SER A 257 25.88 13.86 19.87
CA SER A 257 26.76 12.69 19.93
C SER A 257 27.05 12.24 21.36
N ALA A 258 27.23 13.21 22.27
CA ALA A 258 27.38 12.93 23.71
C ALA A 258 26.08 12.33 24.29
N LEU A 259 24.91 12.87 23.95
CA LEU A 259 23.61 12.34 24.38
C LEU A 259 23.40 10.91 23.87
N PHE A 260 23.69 10.61 22.59
CA PHE A 260 23.61 9.24 22.04
C PHE A 260 24.51 8.27 22.82
N THR A 261 25.69 8.70 23.20
CA THR A 261 26.59 7.91 24.04
C THR A 261 26.00 7.65 25.43
N VAL A 262 25.36 8.64 26.03
CA VAL A 262 24.69 8.51 27.35
C VAL A 262 23.55 7.50 27.26
N LEU A 263 22.70 7.58 26.23
CA LEU A 263 21.59 6.66 26.00
C LEU A 263 22.05 5.21 25.77
N ASN A 264 23.25 5.02 25.21
CA ASN A 264 23.86 3.70 25.00
C ASN A 264 24.70 3.20 26.17
N THR A 265 24.85 3.99 27.25
CA THR A 265 25.68 3.61 28.38
C THR A 265 24.84 3.33 29.61
N PRO A 266 24.93 2.09 30.21
CA PRO A 266 24.24 1.77 31.45
C PRO A 266 24.58 2.76 32.56
N GLU A 267 23.60 3.14 33.37
CA GLU A 267 23.73 4.20 34.38
C GLU A 267 24.89 3.95 35.37
N ASN A 268 25.10 2.71 35.74
CA ASN A 268 26.20 2.31 36.66
C ASN A 268 27.61 2.44 36.04
N ARG A 269 27.71 2.63 34.72
CA ARG A 269 29.00 2.84 34.02
C ARG A 269 29.25 4.30 33.65
N ARG A 270 28.27 5.20 33.85
CA ARG A 270 28.39 6.62 33.56
C ARG A 270 29.29 7.31 34.57
N ARG A 271 30.13 8.25 34.09
CA ARG A 271 31.06 9.00 34.97
C ARG A 271 30.97 10.49 34.68
N LYS A 272 30.75 11.32 35.70
CA LYS A 272 30.83 12.79 35.68
C LYS A 272 30.05 13.44 34.50
N LEU A 273 28.77 13.11 34.37
CA LEU A 273 27.88 13.74 33.38
C LEU A 273 27.39 15.11 33.89
N PRO A 274 27.12 16.06 32.97
CA PRO A 274 26.27 17.21 33.25
C PRO A 274 24.92 16.75 33.85
N GLU A 275 24.36 17.54 34.75
CA GLU A 275 23.12 17.21 35.47
C GLU A 275 21.97 16.88 34.50
N THR A 276 21.78 17.68 33.43
CA THR A 276 20.73 17.48 32.46
C THR A 276 20.89 16.16 31.70
N LEU A 277 22.11 15.84 31.23
CA LEU A 277 22.38 14.57 30.54
C LEU A 277 22.23 13.34 31.46
N ALA A 278 22.51 13.50 32.76
CA ALA A 278 22.34 12.41 33.71
C ALA A 278 20.88 11.98 33.94
N ARG A 279 19.91 12.82 33.57
CA ARG A 279 18.48 12.57 33.70
C ARG A 279 17.93 11.64 32.59
N PHE A 280 18.65 11.51 31.47
CA PHE A 280 18.26 10.59 30.42
C PHE A 280 18.52 9.14 30.83
N PRO A 281 17.57 8.20 30.63
CA PRO A 281 17.72 6.81 31.00
C PRO A 281 18.69 6.07 30.06
N TYR A 282 19.08 4.86 30.45
CA TYR A 282 19.72 3.91 29.54
C TYR A 282 18.67 3.23 28.67
N VAL A 283 18.82 3.33 27.36
CA VAL A 283 17.83 2.79 26.39
C VAL A 283 18.12 1.35 26.02
N ASN A 284 19.41 0.94 25.90
CA ASN A 284 19.82 -0.41 25.49
C ASN A 284 19.27 -0.83 24.09
N GLY A 285 19.06 0.10 23.19
CA GLY A 285 18.58 -0.20 21.84
C GLY A 285 19.72 -0.20 20.82
N GLY A 286 19.66 -1.10 19.83
CA GLY A 286 20.63 -1.18 18.73
C GLY A 286 20.82 0.14 17.99
N ILE A 287 19.81 1.02 18.03
CA ILE A 287 19.80 2.34 17.38
C ILE A 287 20.96 3.28 17.83
N PHE A 288 21.40 3.17 19.10
CA PHE A 288 22.49 3.99 19.65
C PHE A 288 23.83 3.24 19.72
N SER A 289 23.90 1.97 19.32
CA SER A 289 25.08 1.12 19.49
C SER A 289 26.22 1.47 18.54
N GLU A 290 25.94 2.00 17.37
CA GLU A 290 26.96 2.35 16.38
C GLU A 290 27.54 3.75 16.61
N ALA A 291 28.84 3.88 16.43
CA ALA A 291 29.48 5.18 16.42
C ALA A 291 29.04 5.97 15.18
N THR A 292 28.60 7.21 15.37
CA THR A 292 28.33 8.13 14.25
C THR A 292 29.50 9.07 14.07
N THR A 293 29.75 9.43 12.81
CA THR A 293 30.68 10.52 12.48
C THR A 293 30.19 11.81 13.15
N PRO A 294 31.08 12.62 13.76
CA PRO A 294 30.68 13.90 14.33
C PRO A 294 30.10 14.81 13.24
N VAL A 295 28.86 15.23 13.40
CA VAL A 295 28.17 16.12 12.45
C VAL A 295 28.28 17.55 12.99
N PHE A 296 28.73 18.47 12.14
CA PHE A 296 28.65 19.91 12.42
C PHE A 296 27.31 20.43 11.90
N LEU A 297 26.49 20.93 12.80
CA LEU A 297 25.15 21.42 12.53
C LEU A 297 25.13 22.95 12.67
N ASP A 298 24.22 23.59 11.97
CA ASP A 298 24.09 25.06 11.92
C ASP A 298 22.81 25.56 12.64
N GLU A 299 22.57 26.86 12.58
CA GLU A 299 21.38 27.52 13.12
C GLU A 299 20.09 27.01 12.44
N LYS A 300 20.11 26.69 11.12
CA LYS A 300 18.94 26.17 10.41
C LYS A 300 18.51 24.82 10.99
N MET A 301 19.49 23.94 11.21
CA MET A 301 19.21 22.60 11.81
C MET A 301 18.70 22.72 13.24
N ARG A 302 19.30 23.61 14.06
CA ARG A 302 18.84 23.83 15.44
C ARG A 302 17.41 24.37 15.48
N SER A 303 17.09 25.34 14.61
CA SER A 303 15.75 25.89 14.50
C SER A 303 14.72 24.84 14.02
N ALA A 304 15.09 24.02 13.03
CA ALA A 304 14.24 22.90 12.57
C ALA A 304 14.00 21.87 13.68
N LEU A 305 15.04 21.55 14.47
CA LEU A 305 14.92 20.62 15.59
C LEU A 305 14.01 21.17 16.70
N LEU A 306 14.11 22.45 17.05
CA LEU A 306 13.24 23.09 18.02
C LEU A 306 11.77 23.11 17.54
N ASN A 307 11.55 23.35 16.24
CA ASN A 307 10.21 23.24 15.67
C ASN A 307 9.66 21.81 15.76
N ALA A 308 10.50 20.81 15.53
CA ALA A 308 10.11 19.41 15.66
C ALA A 308 9.81 19.02 17.12
N CYS A 309 10.56 19.57 18.09
CA CYS A 309 10.30 19.35 19.52
C CYS A 309 8.92 19.85 20.00
N ARG A 310 8.34 20.82 19.30
CA ARG A 310 7.03 21.39 19.66
C ARG A 310 5.85 20.58 19.10
N PHE A 311 6.12 19.60 18.26
CA PHE A 311 5.09 18.75 17.64
C PHE A 311 4.75 17.54 18.53
N ARG A 312 3.49 17.09 18.49
CA ARG A 312 2.98 15.95 19.26
C ARG A 312 3.21 14.62 18.51
N TRP A 313 4.38 14.03 18.69
CA TRP A 313 4.80 12.80 18.00
C TRP A 313 3.99 11.57 18.37
N THR A 314 3.32 11.57 19.54
CA THR A 314 2.45 10.47 19.97
C THR A 314 1.12 10.40 19.21
N HIS A 315 0.80 11.40 18.39
CA HIS A 315 -0.42 11.46 17.59
C HIS A 315 -0.27 10.83 16.20
N ILE A 316 0.92 10.41 15.81
CA ILE A 316 1.15 9.80 14.49
C ILE A 316 0.79 8.32 14.48
N SER A 317 0.29 7.85 13.30
CA SER A 317 -0.01 6.43 13.08
C SER A 317 1.22 5.54 13.20
N PRO A 318 1.12 4.35 13.84
CA PRO A 318 2.18 3.36 13.84
C PRO A 318 2.70 2.98 12.46
N ALA A 319 1.84 2.99 11.44
CA ALA A 319 2.20 2.69 10.06
C ALA A 319 3.14 3.72 9.43
N ILE A 320 3.17 4.93 9.96
CA ILE A 320 3.92 6.05 9.37
C ILE A 320 5.39 6.10 9.78
N PHE A 321 5.77 5.47 10.88
CA PHE A 321 7.17 5.48 11.31
C PHE A 321 8.11 5.03 10.18
N GLY A 322 7.74 3.96 9.44
CA GLY A 322 8.51 3.52 8.28
C GLY A 322 8.48 4.50 7.11
N ALA A 323 7.34 5.14 6.87
CA ALA A 323 7.16 6.08 5.76
C ALA A 323 7.96 7.37 5.93
N LEU A 324 8.07 7.88 7.16
CA LEU A 324 8.84 9.09 7.47
C LEU A 324 10.30 8.98 7.00
N PHE A 325 10.86 7.77 7.04
CA PHE A 325 12.24 7.53 6.63
C PHE A 325 12.41 7.24 5.14
N GLN A 326 11.37 6.75 4.46
CA GLN A 326 11.42 6.56 3.00
C GLN A 326 11.38 7.88 2.21
N LEU A 327 10.88 8.95 2.81
CA LEU A 327 10.91 10.29 2.22
C LEU A 327 12.32 10.85 2.06
N VAL A 328 13.28 10.32 2.82
CA VAL A 328 14.69 10.74 2.86
C VAL A 328 15.51 10.13 1.71
N LYS A 329 15.08 9.02 1.09
CA LYS A 329 15.79 8.38 -0.02
C LYS A 329 15.65 9.15 -1.35
N SER A 330 16.70 9.11 -2.20
CA SER A 330 16.62 9.65 -3.56
C SER A 330 15.54 8.96 -4.41
N LYS A 331 15.03 9.64 -5.44
CA LYS A 331 14.01 9.08 -6.34
C LYS A 331 14.48 7.82 -7.06
N GLU A 332 15.78 7.74 -7.41
CA GLU A 332 16.39 6.63 -8.10
C GLU A 332 16.50 5.39 -7.20
N ALA A 333 16.98 5.55 -5.97
CA ALA A 333 17.06 4.47 -4.99
C ALA A 333 15.69 3.86 -4.71
N ARG A 334 14.65 4.68 -4.56
CA ARG A 334 13.26 4.22 -4.40
C ARG A 334 12.73 3.43 -5.60
N ARG A 335 13.16 3.78 -6.84
CA ARG A 335 12.75 3.08 -8.06
C ARG A 335 13.47 1.74 -8.23
N SER A 336 14.77 1.68 -7.95
CA SER A 336 15.58 0.46 -8.14
C SER A 336 15.23 -0.63 -7.13
N GLU A 337 14.87 -0.26 -5.91
CA GLU A 337 14.59 -1.20 -4.82
C GLU A 337 13.12 -1.61 -4.71
N GLY A 338 12.21 -0.99 -5.48
CA GLY A 338 10.77 -1.32 -5.48
C GLY A 338 10.05 -0.97 -4.17
N GLU A 339 10.65 -0.13 -3.33
CA GLU A 339 10.07 0.31 -2.07
C GLU A 339 8.88 1.23 -2.29
N HIS A 340 7.72 0.83 -1.78
CA HIS A 340 6.47 1.59 -1.82
C HIS A 340 5.88 1.69 -0.43
N TYR A 341 5.58 2.91 0.01
CA TYR A 341 4.79 3.10 1.23
C TYR A 341 3.46 2.35 1.12
N THR A 342 3.14 1.59 2.15
CA THR A 342 1.91 0.85 2.25
C THR A 342 1.02 1.48 3.31
N SER A 343 -0.11 2.08 2.91
CA SER A 343 -1.07 2.67 3.84
C SER A 343 -1.67 1.64 4.80
N GLU A 344 -2.09 2.06 5.99
CA GLU A 344 -2.74 1.18 6.98
C GLU A 344 -3.95 0.47 6.38
N GLN A 345 -4.77 1.15 5.58
CA GLN A 345 -5.93 0.56 4.91
C GLN A 345 -5.54 -0.61 4.00
N ASN A 346 -4.43 -0.50 3.27
CA ASN A 346 -3.95 -1.57 2.40
C ASN A 346 -3.34 -2.73 3.21
N ILE A 347 -2.68 -2.45 4.33
CA ILE A 347 -2.20 -3.48 5.27
C ILE A 347 -3.39 -4.27 5.83
N LEU A 348 -4.44 -3.59 6.25
CA LEU A 348 -5.65 -4.21 6.81
C LEU A 348 -6.40 -5.09 5.79
N LYS A 349 -6.33 -4.80 4.48
CA LYS A 349 -6.84 -5.71 3.44
C LYS A 349 -6.14 -7.08 3.47
N THR A 350 -4.90 -7.13 3.93
CA THR A 350 -4.11 -8.36 4.02
C THR A 350 -4.30 -9.06 5.35
N ILE A 351 -4.03 -8.38 6.47
CA ILE A 351 -4.02 -8.99 7.81
C ILE A 351 -5.43 -9.13 8.40
N GLY A 352 -6.38 -8.28 8.01
CA GLY A 352 -7.77 -8.34 8.45
C GLY A 352 -8.36 -9.73 8.22
N PRO A 353 -8.59 -10.14 6.97
CA PRO A 353 -9.18 -11.45 6.67
C PRO A 353 -8.21 -12.62 6.92
N LEU A 354 -6.90 -12.38 7.08
CA LEU A 354 -5.94 -13.43 7.40
C LEU A 354 -6.11 -13.94 8.84
N PHE A 355 -6.14 -13.05 9.82
CA PHE A 355 -6.27 -13.42 11.25
C PHE A 355 -7.00 -12.38 12.11
N LEU A 356 -6.90 -11.08 11.82
CA LEU A 356 -7.36 -10.03 12.72
C LEU A 356 -8.87 -10.03 12.91
N ASP A 357 -9.64 -10.18 11.81
CA ASP A 357 -11.11 -10.22 11.85
C ASP A 357 -11.62 -11.37 12.73
N ASP A 358 -10.98 -12.56 12.63
CA ASP A 358 -11.37 -13.74 13.42
C ASP A 358 -11.12 -13.51 14.92
N TYR A 359 -9.96 -12.94 15.27
CA TYR A 359 -9.64 -12.62 16.65
C TYR A 359 -10.55 -11.53 17.21
N ARG A 360 -10.84 -10.48 16.45
CA ARG A 360 -11.76 -9.41 16.85
C ARG A 360 -13.18 -9.98 17.08
N GLU A 361 -13.71 -10.73 16.14
CA GLU A 361 -15.04 -11.35 16.26
C GLU A 361 -15.15 -12.30 17.47
N ARG A 362 -14.10 -13.05 17.77
CA ARG A 362 -14.04 -13.95 18.93
C ARG A 362 -13.95 -13.15 20.23
N ALA A 363 -13.14 -12.11 20.30
CA ALA A 363 -13.03 -11.22 21.45
C ALA A 363 -14.37 -10.55 21.75
N ASP A 364 -14.99 -9.94 20.74
CA ASP A 364 -16.28 -9.26 20.89
C ASP A 364 -17.38 -10.21 21.39
N ARG A 365 -17.42 -11.45 20.89
CA ARG A 365 -18.35 -12.49 21.38
C ARG A 365 -18.10 -12.85 22.84
N LEU A 366 -16.84 -13.00 23.27
CA LEU A 366 -16.51 -13.29 24.66
C LEU A 366 -16.88 -12.12 25.58
N ILE A 367 -16.61 -10.90 25.15
CA ILE A 367 -16.91 -9.68 25.93
C ILE A 367 -18.44 -9.47 26.09
N ALA A 368 -19.19 -9.67 24.99
CA ALA A 368 -20.64 -9.49 25.00
C ALA A 368 -21.41 -10.60 25.76
N ASN A 369 -20.83 -11.80 25.88
CA ASN A 369 -21.51 -12.94 26.49
C ASN A 369 -21.38 -12.93 28.02
N LYS A 370 -22.49 -12.72 28.72
CA LYS A 370 -22.60 -12.69 30.20
C LYS A 370 -22.18 -13.99 30.90
N THR A 371 -22.08 -15.11 30.19
CA THR A 371 -21.66 -16.41 30.74
C THR A 371 -20.18 -16.70 30.55
N THR A 372 -19.44 -15.81 29.90
CA THR A 372 -17.99 -15.94 29.69
C THR A 372 -17.26 -15.92 31.02
N SER A 373 -16.34 -16.83 31.22
CA SER A 373 -15.46 -16.86 32.39
C SER A 373 -14.13 -16.12 32.11
N PRO A 374 -13.43 -15.65 33.16
CA PRO A 374 -12.07 -15.09 33.01
C PRO A 374 -11.09 -16.05 32.32
N ARG A 375 -11.27 -17.35 32.49
CA ARG A 375 -10.45 -18.39 31.85
C ARG A 375 -10.65 -18.46 30.33
N ASP A 376 -11.88 -18.21 29.85
CA ASP A 376 -12.18 -18.21 28.42
C ASP A 376 -11.48 -17.03 27.74
N ILE A 377 -11.47 -15.85 28.38
CA ILE A 377 -10.73 -14.67 27.94
C ILE A 377 -9.24 -14.94 27.94
N GLN A 378 -8.70 -15.49 29.02
CA GLN A 378 -7.28 -15.82 29.12
C GLN A 378 -6.84 -16.82 28.05
N ALA A 379 -7.66 -17.81 27.73
CA ALA A 379 -7.36 -18.78 26.67
C ALA A 379 -7.19 -18.10 25.30
N LEU A 380 -8.00 -17.08 24.98
CA LEU A 380 -7.83 -16.32 23.75
C LEU A 380 -6.55 -15.45 23.78
N GLN A 381 -6.22 -14.83 24.90
CA GLN A 381 -4.96 -14.09 25.08
C GLN A 381 -3.74 -15.02 24.90
N ASP A 382 -3.77 -16.22 25.53
CA ASP A 382 -2.70 -17.20 25.41
C ASP A 382 -2.55 -17.71 23.97
N GLU A 383 -3.66 -17.85 23.22
CA GLU A 383 -3.63 -18.19 21.80
C GLU A 383 -2.94 -17.08 20.99
N LEU A 384 -3.32 -15.81 21.17
CA LEU A 384 -2.67 -14.67 20.50
C LEU A 384 -1.16 -14.65 20.77
N ALA A 385 -0.74 -14.84 22.01
CA ALA A 385 0.66 -14.82 22.43
C ALA A 385 1.46 -16.06 22.01
N SER A 386 0.80 -17.20 21.70
CA SER A 386 1.47 -18.41 21.24
C SER A 386 1.80 -18.41 19.77
N ASN A 387 1.20 -17.52 18.97
CA ASN A 387 1.48 -17.39 17.55
C ASN A 387 2.80 -16.68 17.27
N ILE A 388 3.30 -16.85 16.04
CA ILE A 388 4.37 -16.00 15.49
C ILE A 388 3.86 -15.33 14.21
N TYR A 389 4.33 -14.11 13.99
CA TYR A 389 3.90 -13.21 12.93
C TYR A 389 5.13 -12.80 12.13
N ILE A 390 5.17 -13.17 10.84
CA ILE A 390 6.37 -13.05 10.01
C ILE A 390 6.07 -12.18 8.79
N ASP A 391 6.87 -11.12 8.58
CA ASP A 391 6.96 -10.38 7.34
C ASP A 391 8.33 -10.62 6.69
N PRO A 392 8.42 -11.45 5.64
CA PRO A 392 9.71 -11.82 5.05
C PRO A 392 10.26 -10.80 4.05
N ALA A 393 9.68 -9.62 3.96
CA ALA A 393 10.15 -8.46 3.18
C ALA A 393 9.64 -7.18 3.87
N CYS A 394 10.02 -7.01 5.14
CA CYS A 394 9.31 -6.11 6.05
C CYS A 394 9.58 -4.62 5.77
N GLY A 395 10.63 -4.27 4.98
CA GLY A 395 11.01 -2.88 4.83
C GLY A 395 11.23 -2.22 6.19
N ALA A 396 10.62 -1.08 6.41
CA ALA A 396 10.63 -0.36 7.69
C ALA A 396 9.60 -0.90 8.72
N GLY A 397 9.04 -2.09 8.52
CA GLY A 397 8.20 -2.79 9.49
C GLY A 397 6.72 -2.43 9.49
N ASN A 398 6.19 -1.74 8.48
CA ASN A 398 4.83 -1.23 8.48
C ASN A 398 3.76 -2.31 8.72
N PHE A 399 3.87 -3.48 8.07
CA PHE A 399 2.95 -4.59 8.30
C PHE A 399 3.02 -5.14 9.72
N LEU A 400 4.24 -5.27 10.27
CA LEU A 400 4.46 -5.76 11.64
C LEU A 400 3.91 -4.77 12.66
N ASN A 401 4.16 -3.47 12.47
CA ASN A 401 3.70 -2.39 13.34
C ASN A 401 2.16 -2.37 13.45
N VAL A 402 1.47 -2.37 12.31
CA VAL A 402 0.00 -2.36 12.27
C VAL A 402 -0.57 -3.66 12.84
N ALA A 403 0.01 -4.81 12.48
CA ALA A 403 -0.43 -6.10 13.02
C ALA A 403 -0.31 -6.15 14.55
N TYR A 404 0.83 -5.71 15.09
CA TYR A 404 1.05 -5.63 16.52
C TYR A 404 0.08 -4.69 17.21
N ALA A 405 -0.05 -3.45 16.73
CA ALA A 405 -0.96 -2.45 17.30
C ALA A 405 -2.40 -2.98 17.39
N LYS A 406 -2.92 -3.54 16.28
CA LYS A 406 -4.30 -4.05 16.22
C LYS A 406 -4.53 -5.29 17.09
N LEU A 407 -3.56 -6.17 17.21
CA LEU A 407 -3.64 -7.31 18.13
C LEU A 407 -3.57 -6.86 19.60
N ARG A 408 -2.77 -5.83 19.90
CA ARG A 408 -2.69 -5.22 21.24
C ARG A 408 -3.97 -4.47 21.62
N GLU A 409 -4.67 -3.84 20.65
CA GLU A 409 -6.01 -3.28 20.88
C GLU A 409 -6.98 -4.40 21.32
N ILE A 410 -7.00 -5.54 20.64
CA ILE A 410 -7.84 -6.70 21.02
C ILE A 410 -7.44 -7.22 22.41
N GLU A 411 -6.16 -7.39 22.69
CA GLU A 411 -5.70 -7.85 24.00
C GLU A 411 -6.08 -6.88 25.11
N THR A 412 -5.98 -5.56 24.87
CA THR A 412 -6.39 -4.53 25.84
C THR A 412 -7.85 -4.65 26.20
N ASP A 413 -8.73 -4.81 25.20
CA ASP A 413 -10.17 -5.00 25.42
C ASP A 413 -10.46 -6.27 26.25
N LEU A 414 -9.73 -7.35 25.99
CA LEU A 414 -9.84 -8.60 26.75
C LEU A 414 -9.38 -8.42 28.22
N ILE A 415 -8.28 -7.70 28.45
CA ILE A 415 -7.79 -7.38 29.80
C ILE A 415 -8.83 -6.55 30.56
N VAL A 416 -9.34 -5.49 29.92
CA VAL A 416 -10.39 -4.62 30.52
C VAL A 416 -11.65 -5.43 30.87
N ALA A 417 -12.10 -6.29 29.96
CA ALA A 417 -13.28 -7.14 30.20
C ALA A 417 -13.07 -8.08 31.40
N ARG A 418 -11.88 -8.70 31.51
CA ARG A 418 -11.52 -9.59 32.64
C ARG A 418 -11.50 -8.83 33.97
N TRP A 419 -10.95 -7.61 33.98
CA TRP A 419 -10.94 -6.76 35.16
C TRP A 419 -12.35 -6.39 35.62
N ASN A 420 -13.24 -6.07 34.68
CA ASN A 420 -14.63 -5.73 34.98
C ASN A 420 -15.43 -6.93 35.52
N MET A 421 -14.98 -8.17 35.29
CA MET A 421 -15.60 -9.38 35.87
C MET A 421 -15.20 -9.59 37.34
N GLY A 422 -14.37 -8.72 37.92
CA GLY A 422 -13.97 -8.80 39.34
C GLY A 422 -12.87 -9.81 39.60
N ASP A 423 -12.14 -10.25 38.55
CA ASP A 423 -10.95 -11.07 38.70
C ASP A 423 -9.79 -10.22 39.24
N ARG A 424 -9.89 -9.88 40.56
CA ARG A 424 -8.86 -9.16 41.27
C ARG A 424 -7.66 -10.05 41.66
N THR A 425 -7.64 -11.30 41.24
CA THR A 425 -6.45 -12.17 41.24
C THR A 425 -5.51 -11.85 40.07
N ALA A 426 -5.93 -10.97 39.16
CA ALA A 426 -5.03 -10.28 38.26
C ALA A 426 -3.91 -9.65 39.12
N SER A 427 -2.70 -9.98 38.78
CA SER A 427 -1.46 -9.65 39.51
C SER A 427 -1.41 -8.14 39.84
N LEU A 428 -0.80 -7.81 41.01
CA LEU A 428 -0.35 -6.43 41.30
C LEU A 428 0.60 -5.86 40.23
N ASP A 429 1.05 -6.70 39.30
CA ASP A 429 1.90 -6.37 38.17
C ASP A 429 1.14 -6.64 36.84
N VAL A 430 0.69 -5.59 36.19
CA VAL A 430 0.02 -5.60 34.86
C VAL A 430 0.89 -6.21 33.78
N GLY A 431 2.24 -6.20 33.96
CA GLY A 431 3.14 -6.88 33.07
C GLY A 431 2.91 -8.39 32.96
N MET A 432 2.29 -8.99 33.98
CA MET A 432 1.90 -10.41 33.97
C MET A 432 0.55 -10.66 33.28
N ASP A 433 -0.29 -9.66 33.13
CA ASP A 433 -1.58 -9.78 32.44
C ASP A 433 -1.48 -9.56 30.94
N GLN A 434 -0.48 -8.82 30.48
CA GLN A 434 -0.14 -8.69 29.08
C GLN A 434 0.63 -9.93 28.62
N ARG A 435 0.12 -10.64 27.61
CA ARG A 435 0.70 -11.89 27.06
C ARG A 435 1.40 -11.70 25.74
N LEU A 436 0.82 -10.85 24.86
CA LEU A 436 1.39 -10.59 23.55
C LEU A 436 2.53 -9.57 23.63
N THR A 437 3.71 -9.97 23.20
CA THR A 437 4.92 -9.16 23.18
C THR A 437 5.55 -9.10 21.79
N ILE A 438 6.39 -8.10 21.53
CA ILE A 438 7.00 -7.88 20.21
C ILE A 438 7.98 -8.98 19.79
N ASP A 439 8.48 -9.82 20.71
CA ASP A 439 9.33 -10.99 20.41
C ASP A 439 8.61 -12.10 19.63
N ARG A 440 7.29 -11.98 19.42
CA ARG A 440 6.51 -12.85 18.55
C ARG A 440 6.50 -12.39 17.09
N PHE A 441 7.13 -11.25 16.80
CA PHE A 441 7.15 -10.61 15.49
C PHE A 441 8.53 -10.73 14.86
N TYR A 442 8.54 -11.21 13.61
CA TYR A 442 9.74 -11.53 12.85
C TYR A 442 9.71 -10.79 11.53
N GLY A 443 10.80 -10.13 11.15
CA GLY A 443 10.97 -9.46 9.88
C GLY A 443 12.26 -9.92 9.20
N ILE A 444 12.27 -9.93 7.87
CA ILE A 444 13.49 -10.05 7.08
C ILE A 444 13.56 -8.84 6.16
N GLU A 445 14.70 -8.16 6.13
CA GLU A 445 14.95 -7.02 5.26
C GLU A 445 16.37 -7.07 4.75
N ILE A 446 16.51 -6.89 3.42
CA ILE A 446 17.81 -6.98 2.75
C ILE A 446 18.69 -5.75 3.03
N ASN A 447 18.06 -4.60 3.25
CA ASN A 447 18.75 -3.36 3.52
C ASN A 447 18.90 -3.13 5.02
N TRP A 448 20.13 -2.86 5.47
CA TRP A 448 20.43 -2.66 6.88
C TRP A 448 19.59 -1.56 7.53
N TRP A 449 19.42 -0.44 6.82
CA TRP A 449 18.76 0.73 7.38
C TRP A 449 17.26 0.54 7.63
N PRO A 450 16.43 0.11 6.64
CA PRO A 450 15.04 -0.22 6.91
C PRO A 450 14.85 -1.29 8.01
N ALA A 451 15.78 -2.25 8.10
CA ALA A 451 15.75 -3.24 9.19
C ALA A 451 15.88 -2.59 10.58
N LYS A 452 16.77 -1.60 10.73
CA LYS A 452 16.94 -0.85 11.98
C LYS A 452 15.74 0.06 12.29
N ILE A 453 15.14 0.66 11.27
CA ILE A 453 13.88 1.41 11.43
C ILE A 453 12.78 0.47 11.94
N ALA A 454 12.62 -0.70 11.32
CA ALA A 454 11.60 -1.67 11.73
C ALA A 454 11.74 -2.09 13.20
N GLU A 455 12.95 -2.38 13.64
CA GLU A 455 13.25 -2.72 15.05
C GLU A 455 12.84 -1.57 16.01
N THR A 456 13.20 -0.34 15.65
CA THR A 456 12.87 0.85 16.45
C THR A 456 11.37 1.14 16.44
N ALA A 457 10.74 1.08 15.29
CA ALA A 457 9.31 1.33 15.13
C ALA A 457 8.47 0.34 15.93
N MET A 458 8.82 -0.96 15.93
CA MET A 458 8.15 -1.96 16.74
C MET A 458 8.20 -1.65 18.23
N PHE A 459 9.34 -1.15 18.73
CA PHE A 459 9.46 -0.71 20.13
C PHE A 459 8.56 0.50 20.43
N LEU A 460 8.54 1.50 19.54
CA LEU A 460 7.70 2.69 19.72
C LEU A 460 6.20 2.33 19.71
N VAL A 461 5.79 1.41 18.84
CA VAL A 461 4.41 0.90 18.80
C VAL A 461 4.04 0.09 20.05
N ASP A 462 4.98 -0.71 20.60
CA ASP A 462 4.77 -1.39 21.89
C ASP A 462 4.56 -0.38 23.02
N HIS A 463 5.40 0.66 23.07
CA HIS A 463 5.24 1.72 24.05
C HIS A 463 3.90 2.47 23.91
N GLN A 464 3.49 2.81 22.68
CA GLN A 464 2.21 3.43 22.40
C GLN A 464 1.04 2.53 22.85
N SER A 465 1.09 1.24 22.55
CA SER A 465 0.08 0.26 23.00
C SER A 465 0.02 0.15 24.53
N ASN A 466 1.17 0.22 25.21
CA ASN A 466 1.23 0.23 26.67
C ASN A 466 0.62 1.50 27.27
N ARG A 467 0.79 2.65 26.62
CA ARG A 467 0.09 3.89 27.05
C ARG A 467 -1.44 3.74 26.93
N LEU A 468 -1.94 3.17 25.85
CA LEU A 468 -3.38 2.90 25.68
C LEU A 468 -3.90 1.93 26.78
N LEU A 469 -3.13 0.89 27.10
CA LEU A 469 -3.45 0.00 28.20
C LEU A 469 -3.46 0.75 29.55
N ALA A 470 -2.46 1.62 29.81
CA ALA A 470 -2.41 2.45 31.01
C ALA A 470 -3.62 3.39 31.13
N GLN A 471 -4.07 3.99 30.04
CA GLN A 471 -5.29 4.82 30.02
C GLN A 471 -6.53 4.00 30.40
N ALA A 472 -6.61 2.75 29.95
CA ALA A 472 -7.78 1.90 30.19
C ALA A 472 -7.83 1.35 31.63
N ILE A 473 -6.71 0.96 32.24
CA ILE A 473 -6.66 0.27 33.52
C ILE A 473 -5.78 0.95 34.59
N GLY A 474 -5.15 2.08 34.24
CA GLY A 474 -4.31 2.89 35.14
C GLY A 474 -2.87 2.42 35.31
N GLN A 475 -2.43 1.32 34.66
CA GLN A 475 -1.09 0.78 34.79
C GLN A 475 -0.62 0.18 33.45
N ALA A 476 0.70 0.22 33.20
CA ALA A 476 1.33 -0.47 32.08
C ALA A 476 2.72 -1.01 32.44
N PRO A 477 3.21 -2.02 31.72
CA PRO A 477 4.57 -2.53 31.90
C PRO A 477 5.62 -1.46 31.59
N THR A 478 6.70 -1.42 32.40
CA THR A 478 7.89 -0.59 32.10
C THR A 478 8.73 -1.27 31.02
N ARG A 479 9.19 -0.50 30.03
CA ARG A 479 9.93 -1.02 28.87
C ARG A 479 11.38 -0.56 28.75
N LEU A 480 11.83 0.37 29.57
CA LEU A 480 13.25 0.77 29.61
C LEU A 480 13.97 0.14 30.81
N PRO A 481 15.18 -0.35 30.62
CA PRO A 481 15.91 -0.53 29.37
C PRO A 481 15.21 -1.53 28.43
N ILE A 482 15.46 -1.44 27.12
CA ILE A 482 14.85 -2.33 26.13
C ILE A 482 15.40 -3.76 26.34
N GLU A 483 14.57 -4.67 26.83
CA GLU A 483 14.90 -6.07 27.06
C GLU A 483 14.19 -7.01 26.07
N ILE A 484 13.02 -6.58 25.56
CA ILE A 484 12.20 -7.34 24.61
C ILE A 484 12.23 -6.58 23.27
N THR A 485 12.68 -7.25 22.21
CA THR A 485 12.77 -6.70 20.86
C THR A 485 12.07 -7.61 19.85
N ALA A 486 11.57 -7.03 18.77
CA ALA A 486 11.19 -7.79 17.59
C ALA A 486 12.44 -8.40 16.93
N HIS A 487 12.26 -9.52 16.24
CA HIS A 487 13.35 -10.22 15.57
C HIS A 487 13.44 -9.79 14.10
N ILE A 488 14.21 -8.74 13.83
CA ILE A 488 14.40 -8.22 12.47
C ILE A 488 15.76 -8.69 11.94
N PHE A 489 15.72 -9.56 10.92
CA PHE A 489 16.94 -10.10 10.29
C PHE A 489 17.35 -9.19 9.13
N HIS A 490 18.51 -8.57 9.22
CA HIS A 490 19.18 -7.93 8.10
C HIS A 490 19.81 -9.02 7.21
N HIS A 491 19.04 -9.51 6.23
CA HIS A 491 19.47 -10.58 5.35
C HIS A 491 18.59 -10.64 4.10
N ASP A 492 19.12 -11.24 3.01
CA ASP A 492 18.29 -11.58 1.85
C ASP A 492 17.35 -12.75 2.20
N ALA A 493 16.05 -12.51 2.14
CA ALA A 493 15.03 -13.49 2.45
C ALA A 493 15.13 -14.78 1.63
N LEU A 494 15.63 -14.69 0.38
CA LEU A 494 15.74 -15.84 -0.52
C LEU A 494 16.96 -16.72 -0.23
N THR A 495 17.90 -16.24 0.57
CA THR A 495 19.11 -16.97 0.98
C THR A 495 19.11 -17.39 2.45
N LEU A 496 18.27 -16.75 3.27
CA LEU A 496 18.11 -17.09 4.69
C LEU A 496 17.45 -18.48 4.85
N ASP A 497 17.95 -19.26 5.78
CA ASP A 497 17.28 -20.50 6.20
C ASP A 497 16.12 -20.19 7.15
N TRP A 498 14.88 -20.15 6.62
CA TRP A 498 13.70 -19.83 7.40
C TRP A 498 13.37 -20.88 8.46
N GLU A 499 13.68 -22.17 8.23
CA GLU A 499 13.41 -23.23 9.19
C GLU A 499 14.28 -23.09 10.44
N ALA A 500 15.54 -22.69 10.25
CA ALA A 500 16.46 -22.43 11.35
C ALA A 500 16.21 -21.08 12.05
N SER A 501 15.77 -20.06 11.31
CA SER A 501 15.62 -18.69 11.82
C SER A 501 14.33 -18.48 12.60
N PHE A 502 13.26 -19.19 12.25
CA PHE A 502 11.96 -19.00 12.91
C PHE A 502 11.66 -20.14 13.89
N PRO A 503 11.31 -19.85 15.16
CA PRO A 503 11.04 -20.87 16.15
C PRO A 503 9.78 -21.68 15.82
N ILE A 504 9.72 -22.92 16.30
CA ILE A 504 8.50 -23.72 16.30
C ILE A 504 7.68 -23.29 17.50
N THR A 505 6.43 -22.90 17.28
CA THR A 505 5.50 -22.48 18.33
C THR A 505 4.38 -23.51 18.53
N THR A 506 3.73 -23.47 19.70
CA THR A 506 2.49 -24.22 19.96
C THR A 506 1.26 -23.62 19.25
N GLY A 507 1.35 -22.35 18.88
CA GLY A 507 0.33 -21.62 18.11
C GLY A 507 0.53 -21.75 16.60
N LYS A 508 -0.08 -20.83 15.86
CA LYS A 508 0.03 -20.73 14.40
C LYS A 508 1.21 -19.86 13.98
N THR A 509 1.73 -20.13 12.81
CA THR A 509 2.67 -19.26 12.09
C THR A 509 1.90 -18.50 11.02
N PHE A 510 1.84 -17.17 11.13
CA PHE A 510 1.27 -16.29 10.14
C PHE A 510 2.39 -15.64 9.33
N VAL A 511 2.34 -15.78 8.00
CA VAL A 511 3.31 -15.15 7.10
C VAL A 511 2.56 -14.16 6.20
N PHE A 512 2.98 -12.90 6.19
CA PHE A 512 2.29 -11.86 5.42
C PHE A 512 3.28 -10.76 5.04
N GLY A 513 2.92 -9.95 4.06
CA GLY A 513 3.75 -8.81 3.64
C GLY A 513 3.54 -8.42 2.18
N ASN A 514 4.41 -7.55 1.70
CA ASN A 514 4.44 -7.03 0.35
C ASN A 514 5.82 -7.25 -0.29
N PRO A 515 6.17 -8.49 -0.69
CA PRO A 515 7.45 -8.78 -1.31
C PRO A 515 7.65 -8.06 -2.65
N PRO A 516 8.89 -7.83 -3.11
CA PRO A 516 9.18 -7.08 -4.32
C PRO A 516 8.67 -7.76 -5.59
N PHE A 517 8.15 -6.95 -6.55
CA PHE A 517 7.59 -7.38 -7.83
C PHE A 517 8.59 -7.19 -8.96
N LEU A 518 8.93 -8.27 -9.69
CA LEU A 518 9.79 -8.20 -10.88
C LEU A 518 9.32 -9.22 -11.93
N GLY A 519 8.89 -8.71 -13.09
CA GLY A 519 8.53 -9.53 -14.23
C GLY A 519 9.71 -10.29 -14.81
N ASP A 520 9.45 -11.31 -15.64
CA ASP A 520 10.48 -12.20 -16.20
C ASP A 520 11.49 -11.49 -17.13
N HIS A 521 11.12 -10.34 -17.70
CA HIS A 521 11.98 -9.58 -18.62
C HIS A 521 12.88 -8.54 -17.92
N THR A 522 12.62 -8.20 -16.67
CA THR A 522 13.32 -7.15 -15.92
C THR A 522 14.32 -7.70 -14.90
N ARG A 523 14.27 -9.00 -14.63
CA ARG A 523 15.14 -9.68 -13.64
C ARG A 523 16.60 -9.79 -14.10
N THR A 524 17.52 -9.64 -13.14
CA THR A 524 18.93 -9.95 -13.34
C THR A 524 19.16 -11.48 -13.37
N LYS A 525 20.38 -11.90 -13.75
CA LYS A 525 20.76 -13.32 -13.72
C LYS A 525 20.82 -13.87 -12.30
N GLU A 526 21.25 -13.05 -11.37
CA GLU A 526 21.36 -13.35 -9.93
C GLU A 526 19.97 -13.58 -9.34
N GLN A 527 19.01 -12.68 -9.62
CA GLN A 527 17.61 -12.81 -9.19
C GLN A 527 16.95 -14.07 -9.78
N LEU A 528 17.26 -14.41 -11.05
CA LEU A 528 16.78 -15.65 -11.64
C LEU A 528 17.36 -16.88 -10.93
N ALA A 529 18.65 -16.86 -10.54
CA ALA A 529 19.27 -17.95 -9.80
C ALA A 529 18.65 -18.13 -8.41
N LEU A 530 18.37 -17.05 -7.70
CA LEU A 530 17.66 -17.07 -6.40
C LEU A 530 16.25 -17.69 -6.54
N MET A 531 15.52 -17.30 -7.56
CA MET A 531 14.18 -17.84 -7.83
C MET A 531 14.25 -19.36 -8.14
N GLN A 532 15.25 -19.80 -8.91
CA GLN A 532 15.48 -21.22 -9.19
C GLN A 532 15.87 -22.01 -7.92
N ALA A 533 16.61 -21.39 -7.00
CA ALA A 533 16.91 -21.98 -5.70
C ALA A 533 15.64 -22.10 -4.82
N ALA A 534 14.75 -21.11 -4.87
CA ALA A 534 13.49 -21.13 -4.13
C ALA A 534 12.52 -22.21 -4.67
N TRP A 535 12.28 -22.27 -5.97
CA TRP A 535 11.31 -23.21 -6.59
C TRP A 535 11.89 -24.57 -6.95
N GLY A 536 13.22 -24.71 -7.00
CA GLY A 536 13.89 -25.89 -7.57
C GLY A 536 14.18 -25.73 -9.07
N PRO A 537 14.75 -26.75 -9.70
CA PRO A 537 15.33 -26.66 -11.05
C PRO A 537 14.31 -26.62 -12.21
N ASP A 538 13.01 -26.57 -11.93
CA ASP A 538 11.98 -26.52 -12.98
C ASP A 538 12.05 -25.19 -13.76
N LYS A 539 12.42 -25.28 -15.03
CA LYS A 539 12.51 -24.12 -15.93
C LYS A 539 11.16 -23.43 -16.18
N GLN A 540 10.05 -24.12 -15.97
CA GLN A 540 8.72 -23.51 -16.15
C GLN A 540 8.38 -22.56 -15.00
N LEU A 541 8.79 -22.88 -13.78
CA LEU A 541 8.59 -22.04 -12.61
C LEU A 541 9.44 -20.76 -12.66
N SER A 542 10.57 -20.77 -13.35
CA SER A 542 11.42 -19.58 -13.55
C SER A 542 10.78 -18.48 -14.43
N ARG A 543 9.62 -18.73 -15.04
CA ARG A 543 8.84 -17.70 -15.78
C ARG A 543 7.79 -17.00 -14.94
N LEU A 544 7.61 -17.43 -13.70
CA LEU A 544 6.74 -16.73 -12.75
C LEU A 544 7.30 -15.37 -12.38
N ASP A 545 6.47 -14.47 -11.83
CA ASP A 545 6.93 -13.23 -11.22
C ASP A 545 7.85 -13.53 -10.02
N PHE A 546 8.85 -12.69 -9.78
CA PHE A 546 9.85 -12.86 -8.72
C PHE A 546 9.22 -12.97 -7.32
N VAL A 547 8.13 -12.24 -7.08
CA VAL A 547 7.35 -12.28 -5.84
C VAL A 547 6.93 -13.71 -5.45
N THR A 548 6.78 -14.61 -6.43
CA THR A 548 6.39 -15.99 -6.17
C THR A 548 7.44 -16.81 -5.43
N SER A 549 8.68 -16.34 -5.36
CA SER A 549 9.76 -16.99 -4.58
C SER A 549 9.42 -17.01 -3.08
N TRP A 550 8.76 -16.00 -2.57
CA TRP A 550 8.28 -15.95 -1.17
C TRP A 550 7.18 -16.98 -0.92
N HIS A 551 6.32 -17.25 -1.91
CA HIS A 551 5.35 -18.36 -1.80
C HIS A 551 6.05 -19.72 -1.67
N ALA A 552 7.14 -19.94 -2.44
CA ALA A 552 7.91 -21.20 -2.38
C ALA A 552 8.52 -21.42 -1.00
N LEU A 553 9.14 -20.39 -0.42
CA LEU A 553 9.75 -20.46 0.92
C LEU A 553 8.70 -20.64 2.01
N THR A 554 7.55 -19.95 1.89
CA THR A 554 6.43 -20.11 2.82
C THR A 554 5.84 -21.52 2.78
N LEU A 555 5.71 -22.12 1.59
CA LEU A 555 5.25 -23.50 1.45
C LEU A 555 6.19 -24.49 2.18
N ARG A 556 7.52 -24.28 2.11
CA ARG A 556 8.51 -25.09 2.84
C ARG A 556 8.37 -24.88 4.36
N LEU A 557 8.36 -23.62 4.81
CA LEU A 557 8.25 -23.29 6.23
C LEU A 557 7.00 -23.89 6.86
N LEU A 558 5.85 -23.80 6.17
CA LEU A 558 4.55 -24.26 6.67
C LEU A 558 4.25 -25.74 6.33
N ASP A 559 5.19 -26.49 5.75
CA ASP A 559 4.95 -27.92 5.44
C ASP A 559 4.55 -28.71 6.67
N ARG A 560 5.25 -28.50 7.79
CA ARG A 560 5.06 -29.21 9.06
C ARG A 560 4.55 -28.34 10.21
N ARG A 561 4.24 -27.06 9.94
CA ARG A 561 3.79 -26.09 10.95
C ARG A 561 2.33 -25.72 10.70
N PRO A 562 1.49 -25.59 11.72
CA PRO A 562 0.18 -24.98 11.58
C PRO A 562 0.36 -23.49 11.24
N GLY A 563 -0.33 -23.02 10.22
CA GLY A 563 -0.21 -21.61 9.84
C GLY A 563 -1.06 -21.24 8.64
N GLU A 564 -1.02 -19.98 8.31
CA GLU A 564 -1.70 -19.35 7.18
C GLU A 564 -0.81 -18.23 6.63
N TRP A 565 -0.96 -17.88 5.35
CA TRP A 565 -0.21 -16.76 4.80
C TRP A 565 -1.03 -15.95 3.80
N ALA A 566 -0.61 -14.69 3.59
CA ALA A 566 -1.14 -13.82 2.55
C ALA A 566 -0.08 -12.84 2.08
N PHE A 567 0.06 -12.69 0.77
CA PHE A 567 0.95 -11.69 0.19
C PHE A 567 0.20 -10.73 -0.72
N VAL A 568 0.68 -9.50 -0.73
CA VAL A 568 0.39 -8.55 -1.81
C VAL A 568 1.26 -8.96 -2.99
N THR A 569 0.66 -9.04 -4.18
CA THR A 569 1.35 -9.49 -5.38
C THR A 569 0.85 -8.74 -6.60
N THR A 570 1.60 -8.78 -7.70
CA THR A 570 1.07 -8.29 -8.98
C THR A 570 -0.10 -9.14 -9.44
N ASN A 571 -1.03 -8.54 -10.17
CA ASN A 571 -2.16 -9.26 -10.74
C ASN A 571 -1.75 -10.28 -11.83
N SER A 572 -0.50 -10.27 -12.28
CA SER A 572 0.05 -11.21 -13.25
C SER A 572 -0.02 -12.67 -12.77
N ILE A 573 0.11 -12.92 -11.46
CA ILE A 573 0.09 -14.29 -10.91
C ILE A 573 -1.25 -15.02 -11.06
N VAL A 574 -2.34 -14.29 -11.32
CA VAL A 574 -3.69 -14.84 -11.55
C VAL A 574 -4.12 -14.77 -13.00
N GLN A 575 -3.18 -14.55 -13.93
CA GLN A 575 -3.44 -14.29 -15.34
C GLN A 575 -2.52 -15.10 -16.27
N GLY A 576 -3.02 -15.40 -17.46
CA GLY A 576 -2.23 -16.08 -18.47
C GLY A 576 -1.81 -17.50 -18.07
N ASP A 577 -0.53 -17.81 -18.22
CA ASP A 577 0.03 -19.13 -17.89
C ASP A 577 0.57 -19.25 -16.45
N GLN A 578 0.63 -18.14 -15.71
CA GLN A 578 1.16 -18.13 -14.35
C GLN A 578 0.28 -18.88 -13.35
N PRO A 579 -1.09 -18.78 -13.37
CA PRO A 579 -1.93 -19.48 -12.40
C PRO A 579 -1.71 -21.00 -12.38
N ALA A 580 -1.63 -21.61 -13.54
CA ALA A 580 -1.43 -23.06 -13.62
C ALA A 580 -0.10 -23.50 -12.97
N ARG A 581 0.94 -22.70 -13.12
CA ARG A 581 2.28 -23.00 -12.58
C ARG A 581 2.38 -22.73 -11.09
N LEU A 582 1.89 -21.55 -10.63
CA LEU A 582 1.98 -21.14 -9.24
C LEU A 582 1.06 -21.94 -8.33
N PHE A 583 -0.22 -22.11 -8.73
CA PHE A 583 -1.22 -22.72 -7.86
C PHE A 583 -1.18 -24.25 -7.86
N SER A 584 -0.56 -24.93 -8.85
CA SER A 584 -0.40 -26.39 -8.83
C SER A 584 0.29 -26.87 -7.55
N PRO A 585 1.52 -26.47 -7.23
CA PRO A 585 2.21 -26.92 -6.02
C PRO A 585 1.52 -26.46 -4.73
N ILE A 586 0.78 -25.34 -4.75
CA ILE A 586 0.03 -24.86 -3.59
C ILE A 586 -1.17 -25.79 -3.32
N PHE A 587 -1.98 -26.10 -4.34
CA PHE A 587 -3.17 -26.94 -4.19
C PHE A 587 -2.83 -28.42 -3.96
N GLU A 588 -1.74 -28.93 -4.53
CA GLU A 588 -1.23 -30.28 -4.28
C GLU A 588 -0.88 -30.49 -2.80
N GLN A 589 -0.36 -29.49 -2.12
CA GLN A 589 -0.12 -29.49 -0.68
C GLN A 589 -1.39 -29.24 0.15
N ARG A 590 -2.58 -29.30 -0.46
CA ARG A 590 -3.91 -29.13 0.17
C ARG A 590 -4.22 -27.74 0.71
N TRP A 591 -3.47 -26.71 0.28
CA TRP A 591 -3.82 -25.33 0.56
C TRP A 591 -5.05 -24.90 -0.23
N ARG A 592 -5.80 -23.95 0.33
CA ARG A 592 -7.01 -23.36 -0.27
C ARG A 592 -6.93 -21.86 -0.12
N ILE A 593 -7.53 -21.14 -1.04
CA ILE A 593 -7.65 -19.69 -0.93
C ILE A 593 -8.69 -19.35 0.13
N LYS A 594 -8.25 -18.77 1.24
CA LYS A 594 -9.08 -18.33 2.37
C LYS A 594 -9.84 -17.05 2.02
N PHE A 595 -9.13 -16.10 1.42
CA PHE A 595 -9.68 -14.85 0.92
C PHE A 595 -8.88 -14.37 -0.27
N ALA A 596 -9.50 -13.49 -1.07
CA ALA A 596 -8.79 -12.81 -2.13
C ALA A 596 -9.39 -11.42 -2.38
N HIS A 597 -8.52 -10.46 -2.66
CA HIS A 597 -8.85 -9.21 -3.29
C HIS A 597 -8.53 -9.31 -4.78
N ARG A 598 -9.53 -9.09 -5.63
CA ARG A 598 -9.35 -8.96 -7.08
C ARG A 598 -8.48 -7.77 -7.41
N THR A 599 -8.12 -7.61 -8.66
CA THR A 599 -7.24 -6.53 -9.10
C THR A 599 -7.74 -5.16 -8.64
N PHE A 600 -6.88 -4.45 -7.93
CA PHE A 600 -7.08 -3.08 -7.52
C PHE A 600 -5.78 -2.28 -7.67
N LYS A 601 -5.91 -0.96 -7.68
CA LYS A 601 -4.76 -0.08 -7.76
C LYS A 601 -4.08 -0.01 -6.39
N TRP A 602 -2.80 -0.35 -6.35
CA TRP A 602 -1.98 -0.12 -5.17
C TRP A 602 -1.52 1.33 -5.18
N ASP A 603 -2.14 2.15 -4.34
CA ASP A 603 -1.75 3.54 -4.22
C ASP A 603 -0.47 3.65 -3.38
N SER A 604 0.58 4.22 -4.00
CA SER A 604 1.65 4.84 -3.25
C SER A 604 1.33 6.33 -3.18
N GLU A 605 1.32 6.92 -2.01
CA GLU A 605 1.03 8.34 -1.80
C GLU A 605 2.09 9.28 -2.40
N ALA A 606 3.09 8.74 -3.11
CA ALA A 606 4.12 9.53 -3.77
C ALA A 606 3.65 10.06 -5.13
N PRO A 607 3.67 11.38 -5.39
CA PRO A 607 3.30 11.96 -6.68
C PRO A 607 4.19 11.46 -7.82
N GLY A 608 3.58 11.08 -8.97
CA GLY A 608 4.29 10.86 -10.25
C GLY A 608 4.69 9.42 -10.57
N LYS A 609 4.21 8.38 -9.86
CA LYS A 609 4.49 6.97 -10.19
C LYS A 609 3.36 6.30 -10.96
N ALA A 610 3.73 5.37 -11.87
CA ALA A 610 2.79 4.47 -12.51
C ALA A 610 2.15 3.57 -11.44
N ALA A 611 0.83 3.53 -11.38
CA ALA A 611 0.08 2.69 -10.45
C ALA A 611 0.33 1.22 -10.76
N VAL A 612 0.66 0.44 -9.74
CA VAL A 612 0.79 -1.02 -9.87
C VAL A 612 -0.55 -1.67 -9.57
N HIS A 613 -0.97 -2.59 -10.46
CA HIS A 613 -2.18 -3.38 -10.27
C HIS A 613 -1.86 -4.63 -9.44
N CYS A 614 -2.40 -4.68 -8.23
CA CYS A 614 -2.16 -5.75 -7.27
C CYS A 614 -3.37 -6.64 -7.04
N VAL A 615 -3.10 -7.83 -6.53
CA VAL A 615 -4.06 -8.74 -5.90
C VAL A 615 -3.53 -9.13 -4.53
N ILE A 616 -4.42 -9.45 -3.60
CA ILE A 616 -4.04 -10.02 -2.30
C ILE A 616 -4.69 -11.39 -2.20
N ILE A 617 -3.93 -12.42 -1.86
CA ILE A 617 -4.43 -13.78 -1.77
C ILE A 617 -3.94 -14.40 -0.47
N GLY A 618 -4.89 -14.80 0.37
CA GLY A 618 -4.60 -15.51 1.61
C GLY A 618 -4.93 -17.00 1.52
N PHE A 619 -4.10 -17.84 2.12
CA PHE A 619 -4.16 -19.29 2.04
C PHE A 619 -4.30 -19.97 3.40
N THR A 620 -5.08 -21.04 3.44
CA THR A 620 -5.29 -21.88 4.63
C THR A 620 -5.41 -23.35 4.28
N ARG A 621 -5.05 -24.23 5.22
CA ARG A 621 -5.37 -25.67 5.19
C ARG A 621 -6.64 -26.03 5.97
N ASN A 622 -7.25 -25.05 6.67
CA ASN A 622 -8.52 -25.24 7.35
C ASN A 622 -9.62 -25.57 6.32
N LYS A 623 -10.45 -26.57 6.61
CA LYS A 623 -11.53 -27.00 5.72
C LYS A 623 -12.88 -26.35 6.03
N THR A 624 -13.01 -25.73 7.20
CA THR A 624 -14.30 -25.23 7.74
C THR A 624 -14.47 -23.72 7.62
N PHE A 625 -13.53 -23.02 6.96
CA PHE A 625 -13.62 -21.58 6.76
C PHE A 625 -14.65 -21.19 5.69
N LYS A 626 -15.16 -19.97 5.76
CA LYS A 626 -15.97 -19.34 4.72
C LYS A 626 -15.08 -18.45 3.86
N PRO A 627 -14.91 -18.73 2.56
CA PRO A 627 -14.05 -17.90 1.72
C PRO A 627 -14.62 -16.49 1.54
N LYS A 628 -13.76 -15.47 1.60
CA LYS A 628 -14.10 -14.07 1.40
C LYS A 628 -13.48 -13.57 0.10
N LEU A 629 -14.31 -13.31 -0.93
CA LEU A 629 -13.85 -12.71 -2.18
C LEU A 629 -14.26 -11.25 -2.21
N TYR A 630 -13.28 -10.36 -2.38
CA TYR A 630 -13.49 -8.92 -2.48
C TYR A 630 -13.33 -8.48 -3.94
N ASP A 631 -14.27 -7.67 -4.40
CA ASP A 631 -14.33 -7.14 -5.76
C ASP A 631 -14.36 -5.61 -5.75
N TYR A 632 -13.98 -5.01 -6.85
CA TYR A 632 -13.88 -3.57 -7.02
C TYR A 632 -14.66 -3.18 -8.27
N GLU A 633 -15.51 -2.17 -8.18
CA GLU A 633 -16.24 -1.66 -9.34
C GLU A 633 -15.28 -1.01 -10.36
N THR A 634 -14.32 -0.27 -9.87
CA THR A 634 -13.15 0.20 -10.59
C THR A 634 -11.90 -0.11 -9.76
N VAL A 635 -10.73 -0.12 -10.37
CA VAL A 635 -9.47 -0.41 -9.66
C VAL A 635 -9.15 0.56 -8.51
N THR A 636 -9.85 1.69 -8.45
CA THR A 636 -9.72 2.73 -7.42
C THR A 636 -10.92 2.83 -6.47
N SER A 637 -11.96 2.00 -6.66
CA SER A 637 -13.14 2.00 -5.77
C SER A 637 -12.86 1.23 -4.48
N GLU A 638 -13.77 1.36 -3.50
CA GLU A 638 -13.72 0.56 -2.29
C GLU A 638 -14.03 -0.91 -2.56
N ALA A 639 -13.46 -1.77 -1.72
CA ALA A 639 -13.67 -3.21 -1.81
C ALA A 639 -15.09 -3.61 -1.39
N THR A 640 -15.76 -4.41 -2.22
CA THR A 640 -17.07 -4.98 -1.92
C THR A 640 -16.98 -6.49 -1.76
N LEU A 641 -17.55 -7.02 -0.67
CA LEU A 641 -17.58 -8.47 -0.44
C LEU A 641 -18.59 -9.15 -1.38
N VAL A 642 -18.11 -10.10 -2.19
CA VAL A 642 -18.95 -10.93 -3.06
C VAL A 642 -19.76 -11.92 -2.21
N LYS A 643 -21.08 -11.75 -2.18
CA LYS A 643 -21.97 -12.60 -1.37
C LYS A 643 -22.10 -14.01 -1.99
N GLY A 644 -22.15 -15.03 -1.13
CA GLY A 644 -22.43 -16.40 -1.53
C GLY A 644 -21.26 -17.17 -2.12
N THR A 645 -20.05 -16.65 -2.05
CA THR A 645 -18.82 -17.33 -2.49
C THR A 645 -18.63 -18.64 -1.73
N LYS A 646 -18.50 -19.75 -2.46
CA LYS A 646 -18.27 -21.09 -1.90
C LYS A 646 -16.84 -21.55 -2.02
N PHE A 647 -16.18 -21.21 -3.13
CA PHE A 647 -14.79 -21.55 -3.42
C PHE A 647 -14.15 -20.40 -4.19
N ILE A 648 -12.90 -20.13 -3.94
CA ILE A 648 -12.11 -19.17 -4.73
C ILE A 648 -11.06 -19.98 -5.49
N ASN A 649 -11.08 -19.93 -6.81
CA ASN A 649 -10.10 -20.61 -7.66
C ASN A 649 -8.88 -19.72 -7.98
N ALA A 650 -7.91 -20.25 -8.70
CA ALA A 650 -6.66 -19.58 -9.08
C ALA A 650 -6.86 -18.29 -9.94
N TYR A 651 -8.04 -18.08 -10.50
CA TYR A 651 -8.42 -16.90 -11.28
C TYR A 651 -9.25 -15.89 -10.48
N LEU A 652 -9.33 -16.07 -9.16
CA LEU A 652 -10.11 -15.27 -8.21
C LEU A 652 -11.60 -15.19 -8.59
N VAL A 653 -12.17 -16.32 -8.98
CA VAL A 653 -13.58 -16.48 -9.33
C VAL A 653 -14.18 -17.56 -8.42
N ASP A 654 -15.49 -17.42 -8.10
CA ASP A 654 -16.22 -18.46 -7.39
C ASP A 654 -16.48 -19.64 -8.32
N GLY A 655 -15.79 -20.74 -8.09
CA GLY A 655 -15.85 -21.93 -8.95
C GLY A 655 -14.83 -22.99 -8.57
N PRO A 656 -14.83 -24.13 -9.26
CA PRO A 656 -13.90 -25.22 -8.97
C PRO A 656 -12.44 -24.83 -9.20
N ASN A 657 -11.52 -25.46 -8.48
CA ASN A 657 -10.07 -25.30 -8.67
C ASN A 657 -9.65 -25.99 -9.97
N LEU A 658 -9.73 -25.24 -11.07
CA LEU A 658 -9.27 -25.67 -12.37
C LEU A 658 -8.05 -24.81 -12.75
N LEU A 659 -7.02 -25.46 -13.25
CA LEU A 659 -5.80 -24.82 -13.71
C LEU A 659 -5.71 -24.97 -15.24
N ILE A 660 -5.70 -23.83 -15.93
CA ILE A 660 -5.74 -23.77 -17.38
C ILE A 660 -4.31 -23.58 -17.88
N GLY A 661 -3.73 -24.65 -18.37
CA GLY A 661 -2.38 -24.65 -18.97
C GLY A 661 -2.41 -24.28 -20.45
N THR A 662 -1.23 -24.11 -21.04
CA THR A 662 -1.09 -23.89 -22.49
C THR A 662 -1.50 -25.12 -23.30
N ARG A 663 -2.27 -24.92 -24.37
CA ARG A 663 -2.65 -25.95 -25.35
C ARG A 663 -2.23 -25.53 -26.75
N GLU A 664 -1.70 -26.48 -27.52
CA GLU A 664 -1.29 -26.22 -28.92
C GLU A 664 -2.47 -26.27 -29.88
N SER A 665 -3.52 -27.04 -29.58
CA SER A 665 -4.72 -27.18 -30.40
C SER A 665 -6.00 -26.88 -29.59
N PRO A 666 -7.11 -26.47 -30.24
CA PRO A 666 -8.37 -26.21 -29.58
C PRO A 666 -8.92 -27.38 -28.78
N LEU A 667 -9.53 -27.11 -27.62
CA LEU A 667 -10.21 -28.09 -26.78
C LEU A 667 -11.50 -28.60 -27.45
N SER A 668 -12.19 -27.71 -28.12
CA SER A 668 -13.43 -28.01 -28.85
C SER A 668 -13.13 -28.44 -30.29
N PRO A 669 -13.75 -29.53 -30.78
CA PRO A 669 -13.56 -30.00 -32.16
C PRO A 669 -14.22 -29.03 -33.20
N ASP A 670 -15.15 -28.19 -32.78
CA ASP A 670 -15.81 -27.22 -33.63
C ASP A 670 -15.00 -25.92 -33.83
N MET A 671 -13.89 -25.75 -33.09
CA MET A 671 -13.06 -24.55 -33.17
C MET A 671 -11.85 -24.78 -34.08
N VAL A 672 -11.56 -23.78 -34.93
CA VAL A 672 -10.42 -23.80 -35.82
C VAL A 672 -9.16 -23.24 -35.13
N GLU A 673 -7.99 -23.66 -35.58
CA GLU A 673 -6.73 -23.08 -35.09
C GLU A 673 -6.58 -21.65 -35.58
N VAL A 674 -6.08 -20.78 -34.71
CA VAL A 674 -5.74 -19.39 -35.05
C VAL A 674 -4.22 -19.20 -35.00
N VAL A 675 -3.67 -18.50 -35.99
CA VAL A 675 -2.24 -18.32 -36.18
C VAL A 675 -1.87 -16.87 -35.88
N LYS A 676 -0.77 -16.69 -35.18
CA LYS A 676 -0.21 -15.34 -34.94
C LYS A 676 0.35 -14.77 -36.24
N GLY A 677 0.16 -13.47 -36.49
CA GLY A 677 0.61 -12.81 -37.70
C GLY A 677 2.12 -12.65 -37.81
N SER A 678 2.53 -11.98 -38.84
CA SER A 678 3.92 -11.90 -39.32
C SER A 678 4.71 -10.80 -38.63
N MET A 679 6.01 -11.06 -38.40
CA MET A 679 6.94 -10.10 -37.80
C MET A 679 8.20 -9.94 -38.68
N PRO A 680 8.48 -8.73 -39.20
CA PRO A 680 9.60 -8.52 -40.10
C PRO A 680 10.97 -8.58 -39.40
N THR A 681 11.12 -8.00 -38.21
CA THR A 681 12.41 -7.80 -37.54
C THR A 681 13.43 -7.16 -38.50
N ASP A 682 13.14 -5.92 -38.88
CA ASP A 682 13.72 -5.29 -40.06
C ASP A 682 14.25 -3.87 -39.82
N GLY A 683 14.15 -3.34 -38.58
CA GLY A 683 14.48 -1.95 -38.29
C GLY A 683 13.60 -0.93 -39.05
N GLY A 684 12.39 -1.32 -39.46
CA GLY A 684 11.47 -0.48 -40.21
C GLY A 684 11.68 -0.44 -41.71
N ASN A 685 12.58 -1.25 -42.27
CA ASN A 685 12.90 -1.20 -43.71
C ASN A 685 11.88 -1.93 -44.61
N LEU A 686 11.17 -2.94 -44.10
CA LEU A 686 10.12 -3.64 -44.88
C LEU A 686 8.70 -3.10 -44.57
N VAL A 687 8.53 -2.34 -43.53
CA VAL A 687 7.30 -1.66 -43.19
C VAL A 687 7.27 -0.30 -43.88
N ILE A 688 6.10 0.10 -44.41
CA ILE A 688 5.89 1.35 -45.17
C ILE A 688 4.90 2.20 -44.38
N SER A 689 5.35 3.40 -44.01
CA SER A 689 4.47 4.39 -43.37
C SER A 689 3.55 5.05 -44.38
N PRO A 690 2.45 5.72 -43.96
CA PRO A 690 1.59 6.49 -44.82
C PRO A 690 2.32 7.55 -45.66
N GLU A 691 3.36 8.16 -45.08
CA GLU A 691 4.18 9.20 -45.73
C GLU A 691 5.02 8.61 -46.86
N GLU A 692 5.53 7.40 -46.70
CA GLU A 692 6.37 6.72 -47.69
C GLU A 692 5.58 6.04 -48.80
N TYR A 693 4.29 5.78 -48.56
CA TYR A 693 3.43 4.95 -49.45
C TYR A 693 3.44 5.41 -50.88
N SER A 694 3.21 6.72 -51.14
CA SER A 694 3.14 7.26 -52.49
C SER A 694 4.45 7.09 -53.28
N ALA A 695 5.61 7.29 -52.61
CA ALA A 695 6.92 7.11 -53.23
C ALA A 695 7.20 5.64 -53.54
N VAL A 696 6.94 4.73 -52.61
CA VAL A 696 7.16 3.28 -52.78
C VAL A 696 6.20 2.72 -53.83
N LYS A 697 4.92 3.15 -53.85
CA LYS A 697 3.93 2.69 -54.83
C LYS A 697 4.20 3.20 -56.26
N SER A 698 4.91 4.30 -56.39
CA SER A 698 5.33 4.85 -57.73
C SER A 698 6.53 4.13 -58.31
N ASP A 699 7.28 3.37 -57.54
CA ASP A 699 8.39 2.54 -58.05
C ASP A 699 7.80 1.28 -58.71
N PRO A 700 8.00 1.10 -60.06
CA PRO A 700 7.38 -0.01 -60.78
C PRO A 700 7.89 -1.39 -60.32
N VAL A 701 9.08 -1.46 -59.70
CA VAL A 701 9.66 -2.70 -59.17
C VAL A 701 9.06 -3.01 -57.78
N LEU A 702 8.85 -2.01 -56.94
CA LEU A 702 8.31 -2.18 -55.58
C LEU A 702 6.79 -2.33 -55.56
N ALA A 703 6.06 -1.64 -56.43
CA ALA A 703 4.60 -1.57 -56.43
C ALA A 703 3.89 -2.95 -56.36
N PRO A 704 4.37 -4.02 -57.06
CA PRO A 704 3.74 -5.35 -56.99
C PRO A 704 3.88 -6.03 -55.63
N TYR A 705 4.87 -5.65 -54.81
CA TYR A 705 5.17 -6.26 -53.50
C TYR A 705 4.48 -5.53 -52.33
N VAL A 706 3.88 -4.36 -52.63
CA VAL A 706 3.20 -3.58 -51.55
C VAL A 706 1.89 -4.26 -51.16
N ARG A 707 1.81 -4.63 -49.84
CA ARG A 707 0.61 -5.23 -49.23
C ARG A 707 0.15 -4.39 -48.05
N PRO A 708 -1.17 -4.31 -47.77
CA PRO A 708 -1.65 -3.78 -46.49
C PRO A 708 -1.07 -4.59 -45.34
N TYR A 709 -0.58 -3.92 -44.28
CA TYR A 709 0.03 -4.55 -43.09
C TYR A 709 -0.70 -4.13 -41.81
N ILE A 710 -1.53 -5.01 -41.27
CA ILE A 710 -2.50 -4.70 -40.23
C ILE A 710 -2.06 -5.27 -38.90
N GLY A 711 -1.83 -4.39 -37.87
CA GLY A 711 -1.70 -4.72 -36.48
C GLY A 711 -3.00 -4.41 -35.69
N SER A 712 -2.98 -4.61 -34.36
CA SER A 712 -4.17 -4.33 -33.52
C SER A 712 -4.65 -2.88 -33.66
N ARG A 713 -3.72 -1.93 -33.75
CA ARG A 713 -4.07 -0.51 -33.87
C ARG A 713 -4.74 -0.20 -35.22
N GLU A 714 -4.16 -0.68 -36.29
CA GLU A 714 -4.70 -0.50 -37.66
C GLU A 714 -6.07 -1.16 -37.80
N LEU A 715 -6.22 -2.40 -37.28
CA LEU A 715 -7.48 -3.14 -37.28
C LEU A 715 -8.59 -2.40 -36.53
N ILE A 716 -8.27 -1.90 -35.32
CA ILE A 716 -9.27 -1.29 -34.44
C ILE A 716 -9.61 0.14 -34.92
N LYS A 717 -8.59 0.93 -35.29
CA LYS A 717 -8.75 2.35 -35.64
C LYS A 717 -9.00 2.62 -37.10
N GLY A 718 -8.90 1.59 -37.98
CA GLY A 718 -9.03 1.73 -39.42
C GLY A 718 -7.91 2.58 -40.03
N GLN A 719 -6.69 2.47 -39.51
CA GLN A 719 -5.53 3.21 -39.99
C GLN A 719 -4.80 2.43 -41.06
N ASP A 720 -4.26 3.12 -42.03
CA ASP A 720 -3.51 2.51 -43.14
C ASP A 720 -2.05 2.34 -42.77
N ARG A 721 -1.51 1.17 -43.06
CA ARG A 721 -0.07 0.85 -43.01
C ARG A 721 0.21 -0.27 -44.02
N TRP A 722 1.36 -0.29 -44.60
CA TRP A 722 1.74 -1.28 -45.61
C TRP A 722 3.08 -1.94 -45.30
N CYS A 723 3.37 -2.99 -46.06
CA CYS A 723 4.67 -3.64 -46.07
C CYS A 723 5.08 -4.07 -47.47
N LEU A 724 6.36 -4.34 -47.62
CA LEU A 724 6.91 -5.04 -48.76
C LEU A 724 6.90 -6.55 -48.44
N TRP A 725 5.99 -7.28 -49.10
CA TRP A 725 5.92 -8.73 -48.99
C TRP A 725 6.71 -9.37 -50.11
N LEU A 726 7.99 -9.71 -49.86
CA LEU A 726 8.99 -10.09 -50.85
C LEU A 726 9.23 -11.59 -50.94
N GLU A 727 8.31 -12.43 -50.49
CA GLU A 727 8.50 -13.91 -50.48
C GLU A 727 8.78 -14.46 -51.86
N ASN A 728 8.13 -13.95 -52.91
CA ASN A 728 8.29 -14.33 -54.31
C ASN A 728 9.05 -13.23 -55.12
N MET A 729 9.99 -12.53 -54.48
CA MET A 729 10.77 -11.48 -55.13
C MET A 729 11.66 -12.05 -56.27
N ASN A 730 11.61 -11.37 -57.43
CA ASN A 730 12.52 -11.71 -58.48
C ASN A 730 13.97 -11.34 -58.10
N PRO A 731 14.92 -12.28 -58.16
CA PRO A 731 16.32 -12.02 -57.79
C PRO A 731 17.01 -10.85 -58.52
N SER A 732 16.49 -10.45 -59.69
CA SER A 732 17.04 -9.31 -60.47
C SER A 732 16.49 -7.94 -59.99
N ASP A 733 15.47 -7.88 -59.19
CA ASP A 733 14.75 -6.62 -58.83
C ASP A 733 15.60 -5.68 -57.95
N PRO A 734 16.46 -6.16 -57.04
CA PRO A 734 17.33 -5.24 -56.31
C PRO A 734 18.34 -4.49 -57.17
N SER A 735 18.61 -4.99 -58.37
CA SER A 735 19.49 -4.30 -59.33
C SER A 735 18.72 -3.23 -60.16
N LYS A 736 17.38 -3.29 -60.19
CA LYS A 736 16.52 -2.37 -60.90
C LYS A 736 15.96 -1.24 -60.05
N SER A 737 15.82 -1.44 -58.72
CA SER A 737 15.36 -0.44 -57.78
C SER A 737 16.41 -0.13 -56.73
N PRO A 738 16.98 1.08 -56.73
CA PRO A 738 17.95 1.50 -55.68
C PRO A 738 17.27 1.52 -54.29
N GLU A 739 15.99 1.85 -54.23
CA GLU A 739 15.26 1.87 -52.99
C GLU A 739 15.04 0.47 -52.42
N LEU A 740 14.70 -0.53 -53.21
CA LEU A 740 14.65 -1.93 -52.77
C LEU A 740 16.03 -2.41 -52.25
N LYS A 741 17.08 -2.10 -52.97
CA LYS A 741 18.45 -2.46 -52.55
C LYS A 741 18.80 -1.82 -51.20
N ARG A 742 18.53 -0.54 -51.02
CA ARG A 742 18.77 0.19 -49.77
C ARG A 742 18.03 -0.45 -48.59
N ARG A 743 16.75 -0.76 -48.78
CA ARG A 743 15.89 -1.37 -47.76
C ARG A 743 16.41 -2.77 -47.39
N LEU A 744 16.80 -3.60 -48.33
CA LEU A 744 17.36 -4.94 -48.05
C LEU A 744 18.68 -4.86 -47.29
N GLN A 745 19.57 -3.92 -47.67
CA GLN A 745 20.80 -3.67 -46.91
C GLN A 745 20.51 -3.17 -45.47
N GLY A 746 19.50 -2.37 -45.27
CA GLY A 746 19.03 -1.91 -43.97
C GLY A 746 18.58 -3.10 -43.06
N VAL A 747 17.78 -4.01 -43.62
CA VAL A 747 17.34 -5.24 -42.91
C VAL A 747 18.53 -6.12 -42.53
N GLU A 748 19.47 -6.35 -43.47
CA GLU A 748 20.66 -7.15 -43.24
C GLU A 748 21.52 -6.59 -42.11
N SER A 749 21.78 -5.27 -42.14
CA SER A 749 22.57 -4.55 -41.14
C SER A 749 21.90 -4.62 -39.75
N GLU A 750 20.57 -4.37 -39.67
CA GLU A 750 19.85 -4.40 -38.42
C GLU A 750 19.84 -5.79 -37.77
N ARG A 751 19.60 -6.84 -38.57
CA ARG A 751 19.61 -8.21 -38.04
C ARG A 751 21.00 -8.65 -37.61
N ALA A 752 22.07 -8.23 -38.33
CA ALA A 752 23.44 -8.53 -37.98
C ALA A 752 23.88 -7.95 -36.62
N LYS A 753 23.33 -6.81 -36.22
CA LYS A 753 23.57 -6.14 -34.91
C LYS A 753 22.81 -6.77 -33.74
N SER A 754 21.84 -7.65 -33.98
CA SER A 754 21.01 -8.21 -32.93
C SER A 754 21.82 -9.00 -31.88
N ARG A 755 21.44 -8.85 -30.61
CA ARG A 755 22.02 -9.66 -29.51
C ARG A 755 21.68 -11.16 -29.65
N ALA A 756 20.52 -11.49 -30.24
CA ALA A 756 20.02 -12.85 -30.40
C ALA A 756 20.68 -13.53 -31.60
N SER A 757 21.38 -14.66 -31.38
CA SER A 757 22.03 -15.44 -32.45
C SER A 757 21.03 -15.87 -33.53
N SER A 758 19.85 -16.31 -33.11
CA SER A 758 18.78 -16.72 -34.05
C SER A 758 18.29 -15.57 -34.96
N THR A 759 18.42 -14.32 -34.55
CA THR A 759 18.10 -13.15 -35.43
C THR A 759 19.26 -12.85 -36.35
N ARG A 760 20.50 -12.92 -35.87
CA ARG A 760 21.70 -12.74 -36.73
C ARG A 760 21.78 -13.71 -37.88
N GLU A 761 21.40 -14.98 -37.68
CA GLU A 761 21.32 -16.00 -38.76
C GLU A 761 20.34 -15.60 -39.88
N TRP A 762 19.32 -14.83 -39.58
CA TRP A 762 18.36 -14.34 -40.59
C TRP A 762 18.83 -13.09 -41.34
N ALA A 763 19.96 -12.50 -41.05
CA ALA A 763 20.56 -11.42 -41.86
C ALA A 763 20.81 -11.83 -43.31
N ARG A 764 21.10 -13.11 -43.58
CA ARG A 764 21.30 -13.67 -44.95
C ARG A 764 20.01 -13.74 -45.81
N PHE A 765 18.82 -13.48 -45.18
CA PHE A 765 17.53 -13.48 -45.87
C PHE A 765 16.81 -12.13 -45.69
N PRO A 766 17.39 -10.99 -46.14
CA PRO A 766 16.87 -9.67 -45.83
C PRO A 766 15.48 -9.40 -46.52
N HIS A 767 15.12 -10.13 -47.55
CA HIS A 767 13.86 -10.02 -48.26
C HIS A 767 12.69 -10.74 -47.53
N LEU A 768 12.97 -11.63 -46.56
CA LEU A 768 11.92 -12.38 -45.88
C LEU A 768 11.61 -11.78 -44.51
N PHE A 769 10.34 -11.80 -44.14
CA PHE A 769 9.94 -11.61 -42.75
C PHE A 769 10.53 -12.74 -41.91
N ARG A 770 11.07 -12.41 -40.71
CA ARG A 770 11.66 -13.42 -39.81
C ARG A 770 10.63 -14.39 -39.30
N GLN A 771 9.44 -13.92 -38.92
CA GLN A 771 8.28 -14.73 -38.57
C GLN A 771 7.20 -14.48 -39.61
N ARG A 772 6.69 -15.55 -40.22
CA ARG A 772 5.62 -15.51 -41.17
C ARG A 772 4.40 -16.20 -40.59
N GLY A 773 3.27 -15.49 -40.56
CA GLY A 773 2.01 -15.97 -40.07
C GLY A 773 1.07 -16.38 -41.22
N LEU A 774 -0.23 -16.20 -40.97
CA LEU A 774 -1.25 -16.54 -41.96
C LEU A 774 -1.10 -15.69 -43.26
N VAL A 775 -1.05 -16.38 -44.37
CA VAL A 775 -1.28 -15.84 -45.73
C VAL A 775 -2.43 -16.66 -46.32
N SER A 776 -3.44 -16.01 -46.88
CA SER A 776 -4.69 -16.65 -47.35
C SER A 776 -5.08 -16.16 -48.73
N ASP A 777 -5.69 -17.05 -49.52
CA ASP A 777 -6.27 -16.75 -50.83
C ASP A 777 -7.75 -16.35 -50.72
N VAL A 778 -8.34 -16.49 -49.57
CA VAL A 778 -9.71 -16.17 -49.23
C VAL A 778 -9.80 -15.19 -48.06
N PRO A 779 -10.89 -14.46 -47.94
CA PRO A 779 -11.12 -13.60 -46.77
C PRO A 779 -10.99 -14.41 -45.44
N PHE A 780 -10.44 -13.78 -44.41
CA PHE A 780 -10.18 -14.42 -43.13
C PHE A 780 -10.51 -13.49 -41.98
N VAL A 781 -10.64 -14.07 -40.79
CA VAL A 781 -10.92 -13.32 -39.57
C VAL A 781 -9.61 -12.85 -38.93
N GLY A 782 -9.58 -11.55 -38.55
CA GLY A 782 -8.51 -10.94 -37.78
C GLY A 782 -8.96 -10.64 -36.36
N ILE A 783 -8.20 -11.13 -35.38
CA ILE A 783 -8.42 -10.95 -33.92
C ILE A 783 -7.29 -10.13 -33.36
N PRO A 784 -7.52 -8.95 -32.76
CA PRO A 784 -6.46 -8.13 -32.17
C PRO A 784 -5.86 -8.81 -30.95
N GLU A 785 -4.51 -8.78 -30.82
CA GLU A 785 -3.81 -9.31 -29.64
C GLU A 785 -4.20 -8.56 -28.37
N VAL A 786 -4.44 -7.25 -28.45
CA VAL A 786 -4.75 -6.41 -27.31
C VAL A 786 -6.01 -5.58 -27.56
N SER A 787 -6.90 -5.54 -26.57
CA SER A 787 -8.12 -4.70 -26.59
C SER A 787 -8.30 -4.01 -25.24
N SER A 788 -8.98 -2.83 -25.23
CA SER A 788 -9.31 -2.14 -23.98
C SER A 788 -10.24 -2.99 -23.11
N GLU A 789 -10.00 -2.97 -21.81
CA GLU A 789 -10.83 -3.64 -20.78
C GLU A 789 -12.24 -3.05 -20.68
N THR A 790 -12.42 -1.79 -21.09
CA THR A 790 -13.71 -1.10 -21.05
C THR A 790 -14.66 -1.55 -22.16
N ARG A 791 -14.14 -2.23 -23.20
CA ARG A 791 -14.99 -2.73 -24.30
C ARG A 791 -15.83 -3.90 -23.84
N ARG A 792 -17.10 -3.83 -24.20
CA ARG A 792 -18.08 -4.89 -23.93
C ARG A 792 -17.87 -6.13 -24.80
N TYR A 793 -17.32 -5.96 -26.01
CA TYR A 793 -17.08 -7.01 -27.00
C TYR A 793 -15.70 -6.87 -27.62
N LEU A 794 -15.13 -7.99 -28.07
CA LEU A 794 -13.86 -7.99 -28.77
C LEU A 794 -14.05 -7.47 -30.21
N PRO A 795 -13.28 -6.47 -30.67
CA PRO A 795 -13.43 -5.90 -32.02
C PRO A 795 -12.75 -6.78 -33.10
N VAL A 796 -13.42 -7.85 -33.46
CA VAL A 796 -12.97 -8.81 -34.50
C VAL A 796 -13.29 -8.27 -35.89
N GLY A 797 -12.36 -8.37 -36.85
CA GLY A 797 -12.49 -7.90 -38.21
C GLY A 797 -12.51 -9.03 -39.23
N LEU A 798 -13.19 -8.79 -40.40
CA LEU A 798 -12.99 -9.58 -41.60
C LEU A 798 -11.97 -8.86 -42.49
N LEU A 799 -10.94 -9.59 -42.93
CA LEU A 799 -9.84 -9.06 -43.72
C LEU A 799 -9.83 -9.69 -45.11
N ALA A 800 -9.42 -8.90 -46.08
CA ALA A 800 -9.28 -9.35 -47.47
C ALA A 800 -8.00 -10.21 -47.64
N PRO A 801 -7.97 -11.06 -48.69
CA PRO A 801 -6.86 -12.04 -48.88
C PRO A 801 -5.48 -11.38 -49.02
N GLU A 802 -5.42 -10.16 -49.58
CA GLU A 802 -4.19 -9.41 -49.81
C GLU A 802 -3.55 -8.85 -48.53
N VAL A 803 -4.26 -8.86 -47.41
CA VAL A 803 -3.79 -8.31 -46.12
C VAL A 803 -2.76 -9.23 -45.47
N ILE A 804 -1.65 -8.67 -45.08
CA ILE A 804 -0.69 -9.31 -44.19
C ILE A 804 -0.95 -8.82 -42.75
N ILE A 805 -1.25 -9.74 -41.84
CA ILE A 805 -1.42 -9.40 -40.42
C ILE A 805 -0.08 -9.38 -39.68
N SER A 806 0.12 -8.39 -38.82
CA SER A 806 1.30 -8.31 -37.96
C SER A 806 1.20 -9.27 -36.79
N ASN A 807 2.32 -9.50 -36.12
CA ASN A 807 2.36 -10.27 -34.86
C ASN A 807 1.48 -9.72 -33.73
N LYS A 808 0.79 -8.59 -33.96
CA LYS A 808 -0.20 -8.00 -33.05
C LYS A 808 -1.66 -8.36 -33.41
N VAL A 809 -1.85 -9.22 -34.40
CA VAL A 809 -3.15 -9.75 -34.82
C VAL A 809 -2.99 -11.27 -35.00
N TYR A 810 -4.02 -12.02 -34.57
CA TYR A 810 -4.17 -13.42 -34.89
C TYR A 810 -5.17 -13.60 -36.01
N GLY A 811 -5.00 -14.60 -36.83
CA GLY A 811 -5.87 -14.84 -37.97
C GLY A 811 -6.19 -16.28 -38.23
N ALA A 812 -7.35 -16.55 -38.81
CA ALA A 812 -7.71 -17.86 -39.33
C ALA A 812 -8.76 -17.72 -40.47
N VAL A 813 -8.76 -18.66 -41.39
CA VAL A 813 -9.86 -18.82 -42.38
C VAL A 813 -11.10 -19.32 -41.63
N ASP A 814 -12.24 -18.68 -41.89
CA ASP A 814 -13.53 -18.96 -41.28
C ASP A 814 -14.58 -19.25 -42.35
N PRO A 815 -14.61 -20.48 -42.84
CA PRO A 815 -15.41 -20.81 -44.03
C PRO A 815 -16.92 -20.77 -43.80
N ASP A 816 -17.35 -20.92 -42.58
CA ASP A 816 -18.76 -20.95 -42.18
C ASP A 816 -19.18 -19.77 -41.27
N GLY A 817 -18.27 -18.95 -40.79
CA GLY A 817 -18.56 -17.80 -39.94
C GLY A 817 -18.67 -18.13 -38.46
N LEU A 818 -18.34 -19.37 -38.02
CA LEU A 818 -18.42 -19.77 -36.63
C LEU A 818 -17.35 -19.09 -35.77
N LEU A 819 -16.11 -19.04 -36.27
CA LEU A 819 -15.01 -18.40 -35.54
C LEU A 819 -15.33 -16.93 -35.28
N PHE A 820 -15.76 -16.19 -36.26
CA PHE A 820 -16.16 -14.79 -36.09
C PHE A 820 -17.26 -14.64 -35.05
N ALA A 821 -18.30 -15.47 -35.09
CA ALA A 821 -19.40 -15.42 -34.14
C ALA A 821 -18.94 -15.70 -32.70
N ILE A 822 -18.18 -16.77 -32.47
CA ILE A 822 -17.69 -17.11 -31.15
C ILE A 822 -16.77 -16.02 -30.59
N ALA A 823 -15.78 -15.55 -31.37
CA ALA A 823 -14.85 -14.50 -30.95
C ALA A 823 -15.54 -13.16 -30.66
N SER A 824 -16.70 -12.89 -31.27
CA SER A 824 -17.50 -11.68 -31.07
C SER A 824 -18.48 -11.77 -29.90
N SER A 825 -18.61 -12.94 -29.22
CA SER A 825 -19.58 -13.17 -28.14
C SER A 825 -19.10 -12.62 -26.79
N SER A 826 -20.06 -12.26 -25.92
CA SER A 826 -19.76 -11.93 -24.52
C SER A 826 -19.19 -13.12 -23.75
N MET A 827 -19.51 -14.35 -24.12
CA MET A 827 -18.97 -15.56 -23.49
C MET A 827 -17.46 -15.64 -23.72
N PHE A 828 -16.98 -15.37 -24.93
CA PHE A 828 -15.56 -15.41 -25.25
C PHE A 828 -14.77 -14.27 -24.60
N ILE A 829 -15.28 -13.04 -24.62
CA ILE A 829 -14.56 -11.94 -23.95
C ILE A 829 -14.54 -12.10 -22.43
N THR A 830 -15.59 -12.69 -21.82
CA THR A 830 -15.60 -13.04 -20.40
C THR A 830 -14.52 -14.07 -20.10
N TRP A 831 -14.37 -15.11 -20.93
CA TRP A 831 -13.28 -16.09 -20.80
C TRP A 831 -11.92 -15.44 -20.91
N MET A 832 -11.73 -14.61 -21.94
CA MET A 832 -10.49 -13.89 -22.18
C MET A 832 -10.10 -12.96 -21.02
N LYS A 833 -11.07 -12.24 -20.42
CA LYS A 833 -10.86 -11.41 -19.22
C LYS A 833 -10.50 -12.22 -17.99
N THR A 834 -11.02 -13.47 -17.89
CA THR A 834 -10.87 -14.31 -16.70
C THR A 834 -9.55 -15.06 -16.70
N VAL A 835 -9.19 -15.71 -17.83
CA VAL A 835 -8.00 -16.59 -17.89
C VAL A 835 -6.84 -16.04 -18.70
N GLY A 836 -7.10 -15.01 -19.52
CA GLY A 836 -6.11 -14.38 -20.37
C GLY A 836 -5.13 -13.50 -19.59
N GLY A 837 -3.97 -13.22 -20.21
CA GLY A 837 -3.05 -12.23 -19.71
C GLY A 837 -3.54 -10.80 -19.92
N ARG A 838 -2.86 -9.84 -19.31
CA ARG A 838 -3.10 -8.40 -19.53
C ARG A 838 -1.79 -7.72 -19.91
N LEU A 839 -1.92 -6.64 -20.64
CA LEU A 839 -0.85 -5.68 -20.88
C LEU A 839 -1.30 -4.36 -20.27
N GLU A 840 -0.76 -4.02 -19.10
CA GLU A 840 -1.35 -3.02 -18.21
C GLU A 840 -2.80 -3.43 -17.86
N ASP A 841 -3.80 -2.60 -18.14
CA ASP A 841 -5.22 -2.91 -17.93
C ASP A 841 -5.85 -3.64 -19.12
N ARG A 842 -5.22 -3.56 -20.30
CA ARG A 842 -5.75 -4.07 -21.56
C ARG A 842 -5.73 -5.60 -21.58
N ILE A 843 -6.87 -6.19 -21.98
CA ILE A 843 -6.99 -7.65 -22.13
C ILE A 843 -6.17 -8.14 -23.32
N SER A 844 -5.49 -9.27 -23.16
CA SER A 844 -4.63 -9.86 -24.18
C SER A 844 -5.20 -11.21 -24.68
N PHE A 845 -5.35 -11.32 -26.00
CA PHE A 845 -5.70 -12.56 -26.67
C PHE A 845 -4.45 -13.45 -26.80
N SER A 846 -4.61 -14.75 -26.55
CA SER A 846 -3.60 -15.77 -26.78
C SER A 846 -4.24 -16.99 -27.42
N SER A 847 -3.63 -17.51 -28.49
CA SER A 847 -4.09 -18.75 -29.10
C SER A 847 -3.99 -19.93 -28.12
N THR A 848 -2.89 -20.02 -27.35
CA THR A 848 -2.59 -21.18 -26.49
C THR A 848 -3.30 -21.14 -25.13
N ILE A 849 -3.68 -19.96 -24.62
CA ILE A 849 -4.34 -19.83 -23.30
C ILE A 849 -5.83 -19.56 -23.48
N THR A 850 -6.19 -18.51 -24.26
CA THR A 850 -7.59 -18.10 -24.32
C THR A 850 -8.37 -18.88 -25.38
N TRP A 851 -7.86 -18.98 -26.61
CA TRP A 851 -8.59 -19.57 -27.71
C TRP A 851 -8.66 -21.09 -27.63
N ASN A 852 -7.49 -21.76 -27.54
CA ASN A 852 -7.43 -23.23 -27.55
C ASN A 852 -8.02 -23.86 -26.27
N ASN A 853 -8.16 -23.10 -25.21
CA ASN A 853 -8.84 -23.55 -23.98
C ASN A 853 -10.28 -23.08 -23.86
N PHE A 854 -10.84 -22.40 -24.85
CA PHE A 854 -12.24 -21.97 -24.77
C PHE A 854 -13.16 -23.20 -24.71
N PRO A 855 -13.99 -23.34 -23.67
CA PRO A 855 -14.70 -24.58 -23.40
C PRO A 855 -16.05 -24.64 -24.14
N LEU A 856 -16.01 -24.61 -25.47
CA LEU A 856 -17.19 -24.80 -26.29
C LEU A 856 -17.53 -26.29 -26.39
N PRO A 857 -18.69 -26.75 -25.90
CA PRO A 857 -19.12 -28.13 -26.10
C PRO A 857 -19.34 -28.43 -27.61
N SER A 858 -19.28 -29.70 -27.98
CA SER A 858 -19.60 -30.08 -29.35
C SER A 858 -20.99 -29.63 -29.76
N LEU A 859 -21.10 -28.93 -30.88
CA LEU A 859 -22.31 -28.30 -31.40
C LEU A 859 -23.09 -29.29 -32.29
N ASN A 860 -24.40 -29.39 -32.09
CA ASN A 860 -25.24 -29.98 -33.14
C ASN A 860 -25.43 -29.00 -34.32
N PRO A 861 -25.83 -29.51 -35.51
CA PRO A 861 -25.96 -28.63 -36.72
C PRO A 861 -26.86 -27.41 -36.48
N GLY A 862 -28.00 -27.59 -35.77
CA GLY A 862 -28.93 -26.48 -35.51
C GLY A 862 -28.36 -25.40 -34.58
N GLN A 863 -27.55 -25.77 -33.61
CA GLN A 863 -26.83 -24.85 -32.75
C GLN A 863 -25.78 -24.09 -33.53
N LYS A 864 -24.98 -24.76 -34.35
CA LYS A 864 -23.99 -24.16 -35.22
C LYS A 864 -24.61 -23.12 -36.17
N ASP A 865 -25.68 -23.50 -36.89
CA ASP A 865 -26.41 -22.60 -37.80
C ASP A 865 -26.98 -21.39 -37.07
N SER A 866 -27.49 -21.57 -35.87
CA SER A 866 -28.04 -20.48 -35.06
C SER A 866 -26.95 -19.47 -34.64
N ILE A 867 -25.77 -19.94 -34.27
CA ILE A 867 -24.63 -19.10 -33.88
C ILE A 867 -24.08 -18.34 -35.08
N VAL A 868 -23.88 -19.04 -36.22
CA VAL A 868 -23.40 -18.43 -37.48
C VAL A 868 -24.35 -17.35 -37.97
N LYS A 869 -25.67 -17.64 -37.97
CA LYS A 869 -26.71 -16.66 -38.39
C LYS A 869 -26.70 -15.42 -37.47
N ALA A 870 -26.54 -15.59 -36.19
CA ALA A 870 -26.43 -14.49 -35.23
C ALA A 870 -25.15 -13.67 -35.46
N GLY A 871 -24.01 -14.29 -35.78
CA GLY A 871 -22.75 -13.64 -36.15
C GLY A 871 -22.90 -12.80 -37.43
N GLN A 872 -23.62 -13.34 -38.47
CA GLN A 872 -23.96 -12.59 -39.68
C GLN A 872 -24.81 -11.34 -39.39
N GLY A 873 -25.67 -11.42 -38.35
CA GLY A 873 -26.44 -10.28 -37.87
C GLY A 873 -25.58 -9.14 -37.35
N ILE A 874 -24.43 -9.43 -36.75
CA ILE A 874 -23.46 -8.40 -36.34
C ILE A 874 -22.83 -7.73 -37.53
N LEU A 875 -22.41 -8.51 -38.54
CA LEU A 875 -21.85 -7.94 -39.79
C LEU A 875 -22.86 -7.05 -40.53
N ALA A 876 -24.12 -7.47 -40.59
CA ALA A 876 -25.19 -6.67 -41.15
C ALA A 876 -25.44 -5.37 -40.38
N ALA A 877 -25.40 -5.41 -39.05
CA ALA A 877 -25.52 -4.21 -38.22
C ALA A 877 -24.34 -3.23 -38.39
N ARG A 878 -23.12 -3.74 -38.58
CA ARG A 878 -21.95 -2.91 -38.90
C ARG A 878 -22.04 -2.29 -40.30
N ALA A 879 -22.55 -3.03 -41.26
CA ALA A 879 -22.71 -2.55 -42.63
C ALA A 879 -23.67 -1.35 -42.78
N ALA A 880 -24.47 -1.06 -41.75
CA ALA A 880 -25.28 0.17 -41.71
C ALA A 880 -24.44 1.45 -41.52
N HIS A 881 -23.19 1.33 -41.06
CA HIS A 881 -22.23 2.42 -40.88
C HIS A 881 -20.85 2.00 -41.45
N PRO A 882 -20.72 1.91 -42.78
CA PRO A 882 -19.55 1.34 -43.45
C PRO A 882 -18.26 2.16 -43.23
N ASP A 883 -18.42 3.46 -42.99
CA ASP A 883 -17.28 4.38 -42.74
C ASP A 883 -16.77 4.37 -41.31
N TRP A 884 -17.42 3.63 -40.38
CA TRP A 884 -16.98 3.56 -39.02
C TRP A 884 -15.87 2.53 -38.85
N SER A 885 -14.82 2.94 -38.12
CA SER A 885 -13.80 2.01 -37.65
C SER A 885 -14.37 1.07 -36.59
N LEU A 886 -13.69 -0.04 -36.29
CA LEU A 886 -14.07 -0.92 -35.19
C LEU A 886 -14.03 -0.19 -33.83
N GLU A 887 -13.17 0.82 -33.66
CA GLU A 887 -13.16 1.68 -32.49
C GLU A 887 -14.48 2.43 -32.31
N GLN A 888 -15.02 2.98 -33.36
CA GLN A 888 -16.29 3.69 -33.34
C GLN A 888 -17.48 2.75 -33.15
N HIS A 889 -17.51 1.60 -33.84
CA HIS A 889 -18.53 0.56 -33.64
C HIS A 889 -18.60 0.05 -32.18
N TYR A 890 -17.46 -0.08 -31.53
CA TYR A 890 -17.33 -0.65 -30.17
C TYR A 890 -16.95 0.40 -29.14
N SER A 891 -17.32 1.65 -29.33
CA SER A 891 -17.17 2.69 -28.32
C SER A 891 -17.99 2.32 -27.07
N PRO A 892 -17.40 2.28 -25.87
CA PRO A 892 -18.12 1.94 -24.65
C PRO A 892 -19.33 2.83 -24.37
N LEU A 893 -19.28 4.08 -24.82
CA LEU A 893 -20.30 5.10 -24.60
C LEU A 893 -21.35 5.22 -25.70
N ALA A 894 -21.09 4.70 -26.93
CA ALA A 894 -21.86 5.06 -28.08
C ALA A 894 -22.03 3.94 -29.15
N MET A 895 -22.19 2.68 -28.70
CA MET A 895 -22.54 1.60 -29.65
C MET A 895 -23.92 1.83 -30.29
N ALA A 896 -24.01 1.60 -31.60
CA ALA A 896 -25.30 1.69 -32.30
C ALA A 896 -26.32 0.67 -31.71
N PRO A 897 -27.57 1.07 -31.43
CA PRO A 897 -28.59 0.18 -30.85
C PRO A 897 -28.83 -1.11 -31.66
N ALA A 898 -28.74 -1.03 -33.00
CA ALA A 898 -28.86 -2.20 -33.87
C ALA A 898 -27.71 -3.20 -33.63
N LEU A 899 -26.50 -2.72 -33.44
CA LEU A 899 -25.32 -3.55 -33.14
C LEU A 899 -25.42 -4.19 -31.74
N VAL A 900 -25.88 -3.44 -30.75
CA VAL A 900 -26.12 -3.98 -29.38
C VAL A 900 -27.14 -5.11 -29.45
N LYS A 901 -28.27 -4.90 -30.18
CA LYS A 901 -29.31 -5.93 -30.35
C LYS A 901 -28.79 -7.17 -31.08
N ALA A 902 -27.93 -7.01 -32.08
CA ALA A 902 -27.31 -8.14 -32.78
C ALA A 902 -26.40 -8.97 -31.84
N HIS A 903 -25.61 -8.30 -31.01
CA HIS A 903 -24.83 -8.98 -29.98
C HIS A 903 -25.69 -9.67 -28.92
N ASP A 904 -26.81 -9.07 -28.51
CA ASP A 904 -27.71 -9.68 -27.54
C ASP A 904 -28.33 -10.99 -28.10
N VAL A 905 -28.61 -11.06 -29.40
CA VAL A 905 -29.05 -12.27 -30.07
C VAL A 905 -27.93 -13.31 -30.08
N LEU A 906 -26.70 -12.93 -30.44
CA LEU A 906 -25.55 -13.83 -30.43
C LEU A 906 -25.30 -14.38 -29.04
N ASP A 907 -25.26 -13.52 -28.02
CA ASP A 907 -25.05 -13.93 -26.64
C ASP A 907 -26.09 -14.96 -26.17
N SER A 908 -27.38 -14.77 -26.56
CA SER A 908 -28.44 -15.71 -26.19
C SER A 908 -28.21 -17.11 -26.74
N VAL A 909 -27.65 -17.25 -27.93
CA VAL A 909 -27.41 -18.55 -28.56
C VAL A 909 -26.11 -19.17 -28.09
N VAL A 910 -25.05 -18.37 -27.88
CA VAL A 910 -23.76 -18.86 -27.40
C VAL A 910 -23.84 -19.26 -25.91
N ASP A 911 -24.49 -18.43 -25.06
CA ASP A 911 -24.69 -18.75 -23.65
C ASP A 911 -25.39 -20.12 -23.49
N LYS A 912 -26.43 -20.37 -24.30
CA LYS A 912 -27.12 -21.69 -24.32
C LYS A 912 -26.24 -22.82 -24.83
N ALA A 913 -25.41 -22.58 -25.81
CA ALA A 913 -24.49 -23.58 -26.37
C ALA A 913 -23.43 -24.02 -25.35
N VAL A 914 -23.00 -23.11 -24.47
CA VAL A 914 -22.06 -23.40 -23.36
C VAL A 914 -22.76 -24.03 -22.16
N GLY A 915 -24.10 -24.12 -22.14
CA GLY A 915 -24.86 -24.82 -21.11
C GLY A 915 -25.76 -23.94 -20.25
N ALA A 916 -25.83 -22.66 -20.47
CA ALA A 916 -26.72 -21.78 -19.74
C ALA A 916 -28.19 -22.03 -20.16
N PRO A 917 -29.15 -22.05 -19.22
CA PRO A 917 -30.56 -22.27 -19.57
C PRO A 917 -31.20 -21.11 -20.32
N ARG A 918 -30.63 -19.93 -20.18
CA ARG A 918 -31.04 -18.67 -20.83
C ARG A 918 -29.81 -17.78 -21.07
N ARG A 919 -30.00 -16.63 -21.66
CA ARG A 919 -28.96 -15.60 -21.74
C ARG A 919 -28.50 -15.23 -20.32
N CYS A 920 -27.19 -15.20 -20.10
CA CYS A 920 -26.59 -14.82 -18.84
C CYS A 920 -26.81 -13.31 -18.56
N ARG A 921 -27.00 -12.96 -17.30
CA ARG A 921 -27.24 -11.57 -16.88
C ARG A 921 -25.97 -10.75 -16.86
N ASP A 922 -24.87 -11.38 -16.43
CA ASP A 922 -23.59 -10.71 -16.18
C ASP A 922 -22.39 -11.64 -16.44
N GLU A 923 -21.19 -11.11 -16.28
CA GLU A 923 -19.95 -11.85 -16.47
C GLU A 923 -19.79 -12.99 -15.43
N ARG A 924 -20.29 -12.84 -14.19
CA ARG A 924 -20.18 -13.89 -13.15
C ARG A 924 -20.98 -15.14 -13.52
N GLU A 925 -22.19 -14.95 -14.03
CA GLU A 925 -23.02 -16.06 -14.51
C GLU A 925 -22.35 -16.77 -15.69
N ARG A 926 -21.68 -16.04 -16.61
CA ARG A 926 -20.88 -16.65 -17.69
C ARG A 926 -19.66 -17.40 -17.18
N GLN A 927 -18.93 -16.83 -16.23
CA GLN A 927 -17.78 -17.48 -15.61
C GLN A 927 -18.17 -18.84 -15.00
N HIS A 928 -19.30 -18.92 -14.31
CA HIS A 928 -19.80 -20.16 -13.73
C HIS A 928 -19.97 -21.25 -14.82
N TYR A 929 -20.68 -20.98 -15.89
CA TYR A 929 -20.89 -21.95 -16.99
C TYR A 929 -19.62 -22.28 -17.76
N LEU A 930 -18.71 -21.32 -17.93
CA LEU A 930 -17.42 -21.55 -18.55
C LEU A 930 -16.57 -22.54 -17.77
N PHE A 931 -16.48 -22.38 -16.45
CA PHE A 931 -15.72 -23.30 -15.60
C PHE A 931 -16.39 -24.68 -15.49
N GLU A 932 -17.72 -24.75 -15.45
CA GLU A 932 -18.45 -26.05 -15.50
C GLU A 932 -18.21 -26.78 -16.82
N SER A 933 -18.30 -26.06 -17.95
CA SER A 933 -18.03 -26.62 -19.28
C SER A 933 -16.58 -27.08 -19.41
N TYR A 934 -15.61 -26.26 -18.95
CA TYR A 934 -14.19 -26.64 -18.97
C TYR A 934 -13.92 -27.92 -18.14
N ALA A 935 -14.50 -27.99 -16.94
CA ALA A 935 -14.38 -29.16 -16.11
C ALA A 935 -14.98 -30.44 -16.77
N SER A 936 -16.10 -30.27 -17.51
CA SER A 936 -16.72 -31.35 -18.24
C SER A 936 -15.91 -31.87 -19.42
N LEU A 937 -15.26 -30.94 -20.15
CA LEU A 937 -14.48 -31.27 -21.33
C LEU A 937 -13.08 -31.77 -21.04
N THR A 938 -12.55 -31.52 -19.81
CA THR A 938 -11.19 -31.91 -19.41
C THR A 938 -11.14 -33.11 -18.46
N ARG A 939 -12.30 -33.65 -18.06
CA ARG A 939 -12.43 -34.94 -17.36
C ARG A 939 -12.26 -36.09 -18.35
#